data_c9a80fa309d6777e544e1565006375a9
#
_entry.id   c9a80fa309d6777e544e1565006375a9
#
_cell.length_a   1.000
_cell.length_b   1.000
_cell.length_c   1.000
_cell.angle_alpha   90.00
_cell.angle_beta   90.00
_cell.angle_gamma   90.00
#
_symmetry.space_group_name_H-M   'P 1'
#
loop_
_entity.id
_entity.type
_entity.pdbx_description
1 polymer ?
#
loop_
_entity_poly.entity_id
_entity_poly.type
_entity_poly.pdbx_seq_one_letter_code
_entity_poly.pdbx_strand_id
1 'polypeptide(L)'
;MKPRLRHIPLLLLSAIAAALPAEGLRALPRPRDKAATEESDLLADTVIQVDRVQVTAIKQGLMLRSEPVASSILGERMLERRHVDALKDASLIVPNLHIPDYGSRMTSSIYVRGLGARIDQPVMGLNVDNVPVLNKDNYDTELADIERIEVLRGPQSTLYGRNTMGGVINVYTLSPLTYEGIRLGMEYGSGNTLKLRAAAYQKLREGLGLSVTGYYSHSDGLFENRSTGKLCDWERNAGGRWRLQWRSGSRWQIDNTFAVSVLRQGGYPYAYVGEEIKVDGQSVIRPGEISYNDPSSYRRTLLSDGLTVRYEGERFTLASITSYQYSDDEMILDQDFLPLSYFTLRQARTEHTLTEDIVIRKRGKGNYRWLFGAFGFYRHGVMDAPVRFKQYGIDELILKHINQVNPDYVDVWDDDNFVLGSTFRMPTLGAALYHESEYRTGRWRFTAGLRFDYEHATLRYRNFTDTGCKTYRTDEEGNRELVATTPIKIDTRGTLRDLFTELLPKVTVTYSFDENRNLYLSVAKGYKAGGFNTQMFSDVLQQQIMKEFFHVGTQYDIRKVVGYDPEYSWNYEVGGHFSCLEGAIRGDFALFWIDCRDQQLTVFPEGSTTGRMMTNAGRTRSLGAEVALQAVPHRNVELNVAYGYTDARFVEYNNGIEDYAGKRIPYAPEHTFSALASWEIPVGLRWLERIVLQADMRGTGPIAWNEQNSLRQPFYLLTGASVRFEQRHFSLDLWGRNLADTRYDVFYFRSIGNDFVQRGRPRTFGITLNINL
;
A
#
# COMPACT_ATOMS: atom_id res chain seq x y z
N MET A 1 -24.13 25.86 -2.69
CA MET A 1 -25.20 24.91 -2.36
C MET A 1 -24.60 23.51 -2.44
N LYS A 2 -24.33 22.86 -1.28
CA LYS A 2 -23.74 21.50 -1.22
C LYS A 2 -24.88 20.48 -1.08
N PRO A 3 -25.00 19.45 -1.93
CA PRO A 3 -25.96 18.39 -1.71
C PRO A 3 -25.54 17.56 -0.52
N ARG A 4 -26.43 17.38 0.44
CA ARG A 4 -26.25 16.52 1.63
C ARG A 4 -26.36 15.04 1.21
N LEU A 5 -25.24 14.36 1.12
CA LEU A 5 -25.09 12.92 0.85
C LEU A 5 -25.55 12.04 2.07
N ARG A 6 -26.78 12.23 2.56
CA ARG A 6 -27.32 11.41 3.67
C ARG A 6 -27.93 10.06 3.25
N HIS A 7 -27.99 9.72 1.94
CA HIS A 7 -28.73 8.56 1.43
C HIS A 7 -27.96 7.57 0.55
N ILE A 8 -26.61 7.64 0.52
CA ILE A 8 -25.80 6.72 -0.30
C ILE A 8 -25.90 5.24 0.10
N PRO A 9 -26.00 4.84 1.39
CA PRO A 9 -26.10 3.42 1.73
C PRO A 9 -27.35 2.73 1.19
N LEU A 10 -28.49 3.45 1.10
CA LEU A 10 -29.74 2.88 0.59
C LEU A 10 -29.76 2.72 -0.92
N LEU A 11 -29.05 3.57 -1.65
CA LEU A 11 -28.97 3.50 -3.12
C LEU A 11 -28.12 2.32 -3.60
N LEU A 12 -27.07 1.95 -2.88
CA LEU A 12 -26.26 0.76 -3.21
C LEU A 12 -27.03 -0.54 -2.99
N LEU A 13 -27.81 -0.64 -1.90
CA LEU A 13 -28.70 -1.78 -1.66
C LEU A 13 -29.87 -1.84 -2.66
N SER A 14 -30.39 -0.70 -3.10
CA SER A 14 -31.46 -0.63 -4.10
C SER A 14 -30.96 -0.96 -5.52
N ALA A 15 -29.71 -0.66 -5.86
CA ALA A 15 -29.10 -1.05 -7.14
C ALA A 15 -28.86 -2.57 -7.23
N ILE A 16 -28.52 -3.21 -6.13
CA ILE A 16 -28.40 -4.68 -6.04
C ILE A 16 -29.79 -5.33 -6.16
N ALA A 17 -30.81 -4.75 -5.54
CA ALA A 17 -32.19 -5.26 -5.64
C ALA A 17 -32.82 -5.05 -7.02
N ALA A 18 -32.44 -3.99 -7.75
CA ALA A 18 -32.95 -3.70 -9.09
C ALA A 18 -32.27 -4.52 -10.21
N ALA A 19 -31.11 -5.12 -9.94
CA ALA A 19 -30.39 -5.97 -10.89
C ALA A 19 -30.87 -7.43 -10.92
N LEU A 20 -31.80 -7.81 -10.03
CA LEU A 20 -32.37 -9.15 -9.98
C LEU A 20 -33.65 -9.21 -10.82
N PRO A 21 -33.74 -10.03 -11.90
CA PRO A 21 -35.00 -10.23 -12.57
C PRO A 21 -35.98 -10.94 -11.63
N ALA A 22 -37.21 -10.44 -11.56
CA ALA A 22 -38.30 -10.91 -10.66
C ALA A 22 -38.70 -12.38 -10.86
N GLU A 23 -38.17 -13.09 -11.85
CA GLU A 23 -38.47 -14.48 -12.18
C GLU A 23 -37.51 -15.51 -11.55
N GLY A 24 -36.42 -15.08 -10.87
CA GLY A 24 -35.36 -15.95 -10.32
C GLY A 24 -35.70 -16.68 -9.01
N LEU A 25 -36.86 -16.45 -8.40
CA LEU A 25 -37.30 -17.07 -7.13
C LEU A 25 -38.03 -18.40 -7.30
N ARG A 26 -37.96 -19.05 -8.46
CA ARG A 26 -38.46 -20.43 -8.57
C ARG A 26 -37.42 -21.40 -8.03
N ALA A 27 -37.87 -22.23 -7.11
CA ALA A 27 -37.10 -23.24 -6.39
C ALA A 27 -36.07 -23.95 -7.31
N LEU A 28 -34.79 -23.89 -6.95
CA LEU A 28 -33.72 -24.62 -7.56
C LEU A 28 -33.99 -26.15 -7.50
N PRO A 29 -33.69 -26.90 -8.56
CA PRO A 29 -33.86 -28.35 -8.55
C PRO A 29 -32.89 -28.96 -7.52
N ARG A 30 -33.41 -29.86 -6.68
CA ARG A 30 -32.66 -30.63 -5.69
C ARG A 30 -31.52 -31.41 -6.39
N PRO A 31 -30.28 -31.34 -5.92
CA PRO A 31 -29.23 -32.22 -6.39
C PRO A 31 -29.60 -33.68 -6.05
N ARG A 32 -29.48 -34.56 -7.02
CA ARG A 32 -29.64 -36.00 -6.81
C ARG A 32 -28.51 -36.51 -5.92
N ASP A 33 -28.90 -37.27 -4.90
CA ASP A 33 -28.03 -38.01 -4.00
C ASP A 33 -26.96 -38.84 -4.75
N LYS A 34 -25.72 -38.50 -4.56
CA LYS A 34 -24.55 -39.37 -4.70
C LYS A 34 -23.82 -39.41 -3.37
N ALA A 35 -24.44 -40.05 -2.41
CA ALA A 35 -23.80 -40.47 -1.20
C ALA A 35 -23.12 -41.80 -1.45
N ALA A 36 -21.81 -41.84 -1.64
CA ALA A 36 -20.90 -42.98 -1.40
C ALA A 36 -19.46 -42.82 -1.95
N THR A 37 -18.99 -41.59 -2.26
CA THR A 37 -17.60 -41.39 -2.69
C THR A 37 -16.91 -40.16 -2.09
N GLU A 38 -17.48 -39.58 -1.05
CA GLU A 38 -17.05 -38.25 -0.53
C GLU A 38 -15.95 -38.28 0.54
N GLU A 39 -15.59 -39.42 1.10
CA GLU A 39 -14.55 -39.48 2.16
C GLU A 39 -13.12 -39.33 1.66
N SER A 40 -12.84 -39.62 0.39
CA SER A 40 -11.49 -39.41 -0.20
C SER A 40 -11.31 -38.00 -0.81
N ASP A 41 -12.40 -37.28 -1.08
CA ASP A 41 -12.38 -35.99 -1.77
C ASP A 41 -12.13 -34.78 -0.85
N LEU A 42 -12.37 -34.89 0.46
CA LEU A 42 -12.19 -33.77 1.41
C LEU A 42 -10.72 -33.45 1.68
N LEU A 43 -9.83 -34.46 1.71
CA LEU A 43 -8.38 -34.23 1.73
C LEU A 43 -7.89 -33.68 0.39
N ALA A 44 -8.48 -34.17 -0.69
CA ALA A 44 -8.24 -33.70 -2.03
C ALA A 44 -8.66 -32.23 -2.20
N ASP A 45 -9.79 -31.79 -1.64
CA ASP A 45 -10.34 -30.45 -1.86
C ASP A 45 -9.55 -29.37 -1.11
N THR A 46 -9.11 -29.59 0.12
CA THR A 46 -8.29 -28.62 0.88
C THR A 46 -6.86 -28.52 0.33
N VAL A 47 -6.32 -29.61 -0.20
CA VAL A 47 -4.96 -29.70 -0.76
C VAL A 47 -4.95 -29.38 -2.26
N ILE A 48 -6.03 -29.67 -2.99
CA ILE A 48 -6.15 -29.52 -4.45
C ILE A 48 -6.61 -28.12 -4.86
N GLN A 49 -7.34 -27.36 -4.06
CA GLN A 49 -7.75 -26.00 -4.42
C GLN A 49 -6.57 -25.05 -4.65
N VAL A 50 -5.46 -25.21 -3.94
CA VAL A 50 -4.26 -24.41 -4.17
C VAL A 50 -3.53 -24.82 -5.45
N ASP A 51 -3.62 -26.10 -5.88
CA ASP A 51 -2.98 -26.59 -7.11
C ASP A 51 -3.83 -26.38 -8.37
N ARG A 52 -5.14 -26.24 -8.23
CA ARG A 52 -6.06 -25.99 -9.36
C ARG A 52 -6.30 -24.51 -9.64
N VAL A 53 -5.63 -23.58 -8.93
CA VAL A 53 -5.62 -22.17 -9.31
C VAL A 53 -5.00 -22.07 -10.71
N GLN A 54 -5.83 -22.15 -11.73
CA GLN A 54 -5.43 -21.81 -13.09
C GLN A 54 -4.99 -20.36 -13.07
N VAL A 55 -3.68 -20.13 -13.22
CA VAL A 55 -3.12 -18.80 -13.28
C VAL A 55 -3.79 -18.06 -14.43
N THR A 56 -4.64 -17.13 -14.09
CA THR A 56 -5.27 -16.21 -15.05
C THR A 56 -4.36 -15.02 -15.36
N ALA A 57 -3.19 -14.94 -14.74
CA ALA A 57 -2.20 -13.93 -15.02
C ALA A 57 -1.78 -14.00 -16.50
N ILE A 58 -2.00 -12.90 -17.21
CA ILE A 58 -1.74 -12.83 -18.67
C ILE A 58 -0.25 -12.97 -18.96
N LYS A 59 0.60 -12.46 -18.06
CA LYS A 59 2.06 -12.48 -18.19
C LYS A 59 2.71 -13.79 -17.70
N GLN A 60 2.01 -14.59 -16.90
CA GLN A 60 2.52 -15.85 -16.37
C GLN A 60 1.79 -17.02 -17.04
N GLY A 61 2.54 -17.92 -17.63
CA GLY A 61 2.00 -19.04 -18.40
C GLY A 61 1.93 -20.37 -17.66
N LEU A 62 2.34 -20.41 -16.39
CA LEU A 62 2.47 -21.60 -15.56
C LEU A 62 1.67 -21.46 -14.28
N MET A 63 1.45 -22.58 -13.59
CA MET A 63 1.02 -22.52 -12.19
C MET A 63 2.06 -21.78 -11.37
N LEU A 64 1.62 -20.90 -10.49
CA LEU A 64 2.51 -20.00 -9.74
C LEU A 64 3.61 -20.77 -8.97
N ARG A 65 3.30 -21.96 -8.44
CA ARG A 65 4.27 -22.83 -7.77
C ARG A 65 5.34 -23.43 -8.69
N SER A 66 5.14 -23.39 -9.98
CA SER A 66 6.18 -23.79 -10.93
C SER A 66 6.99 -22.63 -11.44
N GLU A 67 6.61 -21.39 -11.11
CA GLU A 67 7.39 -20.20 -11.45
C GLU A 67 8.62 -20.09 -10.54
N PRO A 68 9.79 -19.75 -11.08
CA PRO A 68 11.03 -19.63 -10.32
C PRO A 68 11.11 -18.27 -9.58
N VAL A 69 10.26 -18.10 -8.60
CA VAL A 69 10.15 -16.87 -7.80
C VAL A 69 9.61 -17.20 -6.41
N ALA A 70 10.13 -16.54 -5.39
CA ALA A 70 9.55 -16.61 -4.06
C ALA A 70 8.13 -16.02 -4.06
N SER A 71 7.14 -16.81 -3.74
CA SER A 71 5.73 -16.42 -3.84
C SER A 71 4.94 -16.76 -2.60
N SER A 72 3.89 -16.00 -2.32
CA SER A 72 2.86 -16.33 -1.34
C SER A 72 1.50 -16.19 -1.98
N ILE A 73 0.68 -17.23 -1.86
CA ILE A 73 -0.69 -17.26 -2.36
C ILE A 73 -1.62 -17.28 -1.16
N LEU A 74 -2.42 -16.23 -1.00
CA LEU A 74 -3.45 -16.11 0.02
C LEU A 74 -4.80 -16.34 -0.64
N GLY A 75 -5.30 -17.55 -0.60
CA GLY A 75 -6.61 -17.91 -1.16
C GLY A 75 -7.77 -17.40 -0.29
N GLU A 76 -8.98 -17.41 -0.82
CA GLU A 76 -10.22 -16.92 -0.20
C GLU A 76 -10.38 -17.42 1.23
N ARG A 77 -10.30 -18.74 1.47
CA ARG A 77 -10.44 -19.34 2.81
C ARG A 77 -9.41 -18.79 3.81
N MET A 78 -8.16 -18.56 3.40
CA MET A 78 -7.13 -17.98 4.24
C MET A 78 -7.41 -16.50 4.53
N LEU A 79 -7.87 -15.73 3.53
CA LEU A 79 -8.25 -14.32 3.70
C LEU A 79 -9.40 -14.17 4.69
N GLU A 80 -10.45 -14.99 4.55
CA GLU A 80 -11.58 -15.00 5.47
C GLU A 80 -11.21 -15.44 6.89
N ARG A 81 -10.46 -16.55 7.03
CA ARG A 81 -10.04 -17.09 8.33
C ARG A 81 -9.11 -16.15 9.10
N ARG A 82 -8.30 -15.36 8.40
CA ARG A 82 -7.38 -14.40 9.01
C ARG A 82 -7.94 -12.98 9.06
N HIS A 83 -9.19 -12.78 8.64
CA HIS A 83 -9.84 -11.46 8.58
C HIS A 83 -8.96 -10.43 7.88
N VAL A 84 -8.51 -10.77 6.65
CA VAL A 84 -7.71 -9.89 5.80
C VAL A 84 -8.66 -9.01 5.01
N ASP A 85 -8.83 -7.78 5.45
CA ASP A 85 -9.76 -6.81 4.87
C ASP A 85 -9.07 -5.74 4.02
N ALA A 86 -7.77 -5.56 4.24
CA ALA A 86 -6.95 -4.60 3.51
C ALA A 86 -5.59 -5.21 3.18
N LEU A 87 -4.88 -4.59 2.22
CA LEU A 87 -3.58 -5.07 1.77
C LEU A 87 -2.54 -5.08 2.90
N LYS A 88 -2.63 -4.12 3.84
CA LYS A 88 -1.77 -4.08 5.03
C LYS A 88 -1.94 -5.30 5.95
N ASP A 89 -3.15 -5.85 6.04
CA ASP A 89 -3.37 -7.07 6.82
C ASP A 89 -2.70 -8.29 6.18
N ALA A 90 -2.70 -8.37 4.83
CA ALA A 90 -1.99 -9.39 4.07
C ALA A 90 -0.47 -9.35 4.31
N SER A 91 0.11 -8.16 4.52
CA SER A 91 1.54 -8.01 4.80
C SER A 91 1.98 -8.71 6.09
N LEU A 92 1.09 -8.85 7.07
CA LEU A 92 1.38 -9.54 8.33
C LEU A 92 1.50 -11.06 8.21
N ILE A 93 1.21 -11.61 7.03
CA ILE A 93 1.21 -13.05 6.74
C ILE A 93 2.39 -13.43 5.84
N VAL A 94 2.82 -12.50 4.97
CA VAL A 94 3.83 -12.73 3.94
C VAL A 94 5.24 -12.47 4.50
N PRO A 95 6.21 -13.41 4.34
CA PRO A 95 7.58 -13.20 4.82
C PRO A 95 8.23 -11.97 4.20
N ASN A 96 8.99 -11.21 5.00
CA ASN A 96 9.76 -10.02 4.61
C ASN A 96 8.95 -8.94 3.88
N LEU A 97 7.62 -8.92 4.04
CA LEU A 97 6.74 -7.87 3.58
C LEU A 97 6.22 -7.09 4.79
N HIS A 98 6.29 -5.77 4.75
CA HIS A 98 5.82 -4.89 5.82
C HIS A 98 5.15 -3.65 5.23
N ILE A 99 3.88 -3.45 5.59
CA ILE A 99 3.09 -2.26 5.22
C ILE A 99 2.67 -1.59 6.54
N PRO A 100 3.41 -0.57 7.00
CA PRO A 100 3.10 0.12 8.25
C PRO A 100 1.81 0.91 8.15
N ASP A 101 1.15 1.11 9.29
CA ASP A 101 0.00 2.01 9.42
C ASP A 101 0.50 3.44 9.68
N TYR A 102 0.14 4.38 8.81
CA TYR A 102 0.52 5.81 8.93
C TYR A 102 -0.61 6.68 9.46
N GLY A 103 -1.60 6.11 10.11
CA GLY A 103 -2.74 6.84 10.65
C GLY A 103 -3.76 7.32 9.62
N SER A 104 -3.52 7.06 8.34
CA SER A 104 -4.48 7.26 7.25
C SER A 104 -4.24 6.29 6.11
N ARG A 105 -5.25 6.09 5.25
CA ARG A 105 -5.13 5.26 4.04
C ARG A 105 -4.47 6.00 2.86
N MET A 106 -3.99 7.22 3.05
CA MET A 106 -3.28 7.96 2.00
C MET A 106 -1.88 7.39 1.76
N THR A 107 -1.16 7.11 2.81
CA THR A 107 0.24 6.74 2.73
C THR A 107 0.40 5.24 2.84
N SER A 108 0.57 4.59 1.71
CA SER A 108 0.89 3.16 1.66
C SER A 108 2.36 2.98 1.30
N SER A 109 3.24 3.02 2.31
CA SER A 109 4.64 2.62 2.11
C SER A 109 4.74 1.11 2.23
N ILE A 110 5.44 0.49 1.30
CA ILE A 110 5.66 -0.95 1.28
C ILE A 110 7.16 -1.21 1.42
N TYR A 111 7.51 -2.00 2.41
CA TYR A 111 8.87 -2.49 2.63
C TYR A 111 8.90 -3.98 2.33
N VAL A 112 9.83 -4.40 1.50
CA VAL A 112 10.06 -5.80 1.17
C VAL A 112 11.54 -6.09 1.09
N ARG A 113 12.00 -7.12 1.82
CA ARG A 113 13.43 -7.52 1.82
C ARG A 113 14.39 -6.36 2.09
N GLY A 114 14.02 -5.41 2.94
CA GLY A 114 14.83 -4.23 3.26
C GLY A 114 14.77 -3.09 2.25
N LEU A 115 14.11 -3.27 1.10
CA LEU A 115 13.82 -2.22 0.14
C LEU A 115 12.51 -1.53 0.51
N GLY A 116 12.44 -0.22 0.34
CA GLY A 116 11.23 0.55 0.61
C GLY A 116 11.48 2.05 0.53
N ALA A 117 10.39 2.81 0.45
CA ALA A 117 10.44 4.25 0.53
C ALA A 117 9.20 4.78 1.23
N ARG A 118 9.37 5.84 2.00
CA ARG A 118 8.29 6.50 2.71
C ARG A 118 7.49 7.43 1.79
N ILE A 119 8.15 8.09 0.87
CA ILE A 119 7.58 9.11 -0.02
C ILE A 119 7.69 8.65 -1.47
N ASP A 120 6.78 9.11 -2.32
CA ASP A 120 6.72 8.96 -3.77
C ASP A 120 6.62 7.51 -4.28
N GLN A 121 7.62 6.99 -4.95
CA GLN A 121 7.49 5.77 -5.74
C GLN A 121 7.54 4.50 -4.89
N PRO A 122 6.62 3.53 -5.10
CA PRO A 122 6.66 2.25 -4.39
C PRO A 122 7.75 1.33 -4.92
N VAL A 123 8.16 0.37 -4.09
CA VAL A 123 9.08 -0.71 -4.50
C VAL A 123 8.35 -1.95 -5.00
N MET A 124 7.05 -2.06 -4.73
CA MET A 124 6.19 -3.14 -5.20
C MET A 124 5.06 -2.60 -6.06
N GLY A 125 4.80 -3.25 -7.18
CA GLY A 125 3.64 -3.00 -8.01
C GLY A 125 2.38 -3.64 -7.44
N LEU A 126 1.22 -3.05 -7.72
CA LEU A 126 -0.09 -3.62 -7.43
C LEU A 126 -0.89 -3.76 -8.71
N ASN A 127 -1.47 -4.94 -8.93
CA ASN A 127 -2.46 -5.17 -9.99
C ASN A 127 -3.75 -5.71 -9.37
N VAL A 128 -4.88 -5.25 -9.87
CA VAL A 128 -6.21 -5.80 -9.53
C VAL A 128 -6.85 -6.31 -10.81
N ASP A 129 -7.15 -7.60 -10.90
CA ASP A 129 -7.64 -8.28 -12.12
C ASP A 129 -6.81 -7.94 -13.38
N ASN A 130 -5.48 -7.94 -13.24
CA ASN A 130 -4.45 -7.58 -14.23
C ASN A 130 -4.33 -6.07 -14.53
N VAL A 131 -5.14 -5.21 -13.96
CA VAL A 131 -5.07 -3.75 -14.12
C VAL A 131 -4.00 -3.18 -13.18
N PRO A 132 -2.95 -2.51 -13.68
CA PRO A 132 -1.92 -1.94 -12.82
C PRO A 132 -2.42 -0.68 -12.10
N VAL A 133 -2.17 -0.59 -10.79
CA VAL A 133 -2.40 0.62 -10.00
C VAL A 133 -1.07 1.38 -9.90
N LEU A 134 -0.95 2.50 -10.64
CA LEU A 134 0.33 3.22 -10.72
C LEU A 134 0.59 4.17 -9.55
N ASN A 135 -0.46 4.63 -8.88
CA ASN A 135 -0.36 5.53 -7.74
C ASN A 135 -0.41 4.74 -6.42
N LYS A 136 0.69 4.75 -5.65
CA LYS A 136 0.78 4.01 -4.38
C LYS A 136 -0.24 4.48 -3.33
N ASP A 137 -0.66 5.75 -3.37
CA ASP A 137 -1.62 6.27 -2.41
C ASP A 137 -3.03 5.66 -2.59
N ASN A 138 -3.23 4.93 -3.71
CA ASN A 138 -4.43 4.16 -4.01
C ASN A 138 -4.32 2.66 -3.63
N TYR A 139 -3.20 2.20 -3.05
CA TYR A 139 -2.98 0.77 -2.74
C TYR A 139 -3.83 0.28 -1.57
N ASP A 140 -4.06 1.11 -0.53
CA ASP A 140 -4.85 0.72 0.62
C ASP A 140 -6.35 0.91 0.33
N THR A 141 -6.95 -0.09 -0.31
CA THR A 141 -8.38 -0.19 -0.60
C THR A 141 -9.00 -1.37 0.15
N GLU A 142 -10.32 -1.35 0.32
CA GLU A 142 -11.07 -2.48 0.88
C GLU A 142 -11.02 -3.68 -0.07
N LEU A 143 -10.68 -4.83 0.48
CA LEU A 143 -10.60 -6.10 -0.24
C LEU A 143 -11.94 -6.85 -0.10
N ALA A 144 -12.95 -6.43 -0.87
CA ALA A 144 -14.24 -7.10 -0.89
C ALA A 144 -14.26 -8.17 -1.98
N ASP A 145 -14.65 -9.40 -1.58
CA ASP A 145 -14.95 -10.50 -2.48
C ASP A 145 -13.78 -10.94 -3.37
N ILE A 146 -12.67 -11.22 -2.71
CA ILE A 146 -11.40 -11.58 -3.32
C ILE A 146 -11.27 -13.10 -3.41
N GLU A 147 -10.94 -13.61 -4.59
CA GLU A 147 -10.59 -15.01 -4.81
C GLU A 147 -9.23 -15.35 -4.19
N ARG A 148 -8.23 -14.48 -4.48
CA ARG A 148 -6.87 -14.66 -3.96
C ARG A 148 -6.02 -13.41 -4.10
N ILE A 149 -4.98 -13.35 -3.28
CA ILE A 149 -3.86 -12.41 -3.39
C ILE A 149 -2.60 -13.21 -3.66
N GLU A 150 -1.85 -12.84 -4.69
CA GLU A 150 -0.55 -13.39 -5.03
C GLU A 150 0.52 -12.34 -4.76
N VAL A 151 1.51 -12.66 -3.94
CA VAL A 151 2.66 -11.78 -3.65
C VAL A 151 3.91 -12.44 -4.20
N LEU A 152 4.48 -11.87 -5.25
CA LEU A 152 5.74 -12.27 -5.85
C LEU A 152 6.84 -11.38 -5.29
N ARG A 153 7.81 -11.96 -4.59
CA ARG A 153 8.91 -11.24 -3.96
C ARG A 153 10.18 -11.35 -4.82
N GLY A 154 11.00 -10.32 -4.80
CA GLY A 154 12.13 -10.14 -5.71
C GLY A 154 11.74 -9.45 -7.01
N PRO A 155 12.70 -8.93 -7.79
CA PRO A 155 12.42 -8.07 -8.93
C PRO A 155 11.52 -8.72 -9.98
N GLN A 156 10.41 -8.08 -10.27
CA GLN A 156 9.49 -8.42 -11.36
C GLN A 156 9.55 -7.38 -12.50
N SER A 157 10.57 -6.53 -12.49
CA SER A 157 10.68 -5.38 -13.39
C SER A 157 10.74 -5.76 -14.86
N THR A 158 11.25 -6.93 -15.22
CA THR A 158 11.28 -7.40 -16.61
C THR A 158 9.88 -7.56 -17.23
N LEU A 159 8.89 -8.05 -16.48
CA LEU A 159 7.53 -8.23 -17.00
C LEU A 159 6.57 -7.09 -16.60
N TYR A 160 6.74 -6.53 -15.39
CA TYR A 160 5.82 -5.54 -14.83
C TYR A 160 6.36 -4.10 -14.87
N GLY A 161 7.67 -3.91 -15.10
CA GLY A 161 8.30 -2.61 -15.31
C GLY A 161 8.57 -1.83 -14.05
N ARG A 162 8.33 -0.53 -14.13
CA ARG A 162 8.62 0.44 -13.08
C ARG A 162 8.04 0.05 -11.72
N ASN A 163 8.75 0.41 -10.65
CA ASN A 163 8.28 0.28 -9.28
C ASN A 163 7.94 -1.16 -8.86
N THR A 164 8.59 -2.17 -9.48
CA THR A 164 8.48 -3.58 -9.12
C THR A 164 9.82 -4.20 -8.75
N MET A 165 10.72 -3.36 -8.25
CA MET A 165 12.07 -3.72 -7.82
C MET A 165 12.06 -4.72 -6.66
N GLY A 166 11.11 -4.59 -5.74
CA GLY A 166 10.91 -5.50 -4.61
C GLY A 166 9.93 -6.63 -4.90
N GLY A 167 9.09 -6.49 -5.93
CA GLY A 167 8.09 -7.49 -6.28
C GLY A 167 6.79 -6.93 -6.86
N VAL A 168 5.78 -7.79 -6.91
CA VAL A 168 4.43 -7.43 -7.36
C VAL A 168 3.38 -8.13 -6.50
N ILE A 169 2.28 -7.44 -6.26
CA ILE A 169 1.07 -7.94 -5.61
C ILE A 169 -0.03 -8.00 -6.66
N ASN A 170 -0.58 -9.19 -6.90
CA ASN A 170 -1.72 -9.38 -7.78
C ASN A 170 -2.94 -9.77 -6.94
N VAL A 171 -4.01 -9.00 -7.06
CA VAL A 171 -5.30 -9.25 -6.43
C VAL A 171 -6.27 -9.72 -7.50
N TYR A 172 -6.90 -10.87 -7.30
CA TYR A 172 -7.91 -11.41 -8.20
C TYR A 172 -9.24 -11.51 -7.49
N THR A 173 -10.28 -11.03 -8.16
CA THR A 173 -11.66 -11.10 -7.67
C THR A 173 -12.37 -12.34 -8.18
N LEU A 174 -13.41 -12.80 -7.49
CA LEU A 174 -14.19 -13.95 -7.89
C LEU A 174 -14.78 -13.77 -9.30
N SER A 175 -14.71 -14.82 -10.09
CA SER A 175 -15.18 -14.82 -11.49
C SER A 175 -16.66 -15.21 -11.58
N PRO A 176 -17.53 -14.40 -12.23
CA PRO A 176 -18.94 -14.77 -12.47
C PRO A 176 -19.15 -15.90 -13.47
N LEU A 177 -18.08 -16.37 -14.14
CA LEU A 177 -18.14 -17.58 -14.98
C LEU A 177 -17.91 -18.87 -14.19
N THR A 178 -17.26 -18.80 -13.03
CA THR A 178 -16.91 -19.97 -12.20
C THR A 178 -17.73 -20.06 -10.92
N TYR A 179 -18.22 -18.92 -10.42
CA TYR A 179 -19.05 -18.82 -9.23
C TYR A 179 -20.44 -18.29 -9.58
N GLU A 180 -21.48 -18.79 -8.92
CA GLU A 180 -22.87 -18.37 -9.06
C GLU A 180 -23.54 -18.36 -7.67
N GLY A 181 -24.26 -17.31 -7.34
CA GLY A 181 -24.95 -17.19 -6.05
C GLY A 181 -24.88 -15.78 -5.45
N ILE A 182 -25.34 -15.65 -4.22
CA ILE A 182 -25.34 -14.40 -3.45
C ILE A 182 -24.49 -14.61 -2.19
N ARG A 183 -23.65 -13.64 -1.89
CA ARG A 183 -22.81 -13.61 -0.69
C ARG A 183 -23.13 -12.37 0.12
N LEU A 184 -23.40 -12.56 1.39
CA LEU A 184 -23.64 -11.47 2.35
C LEU A 184 -22.67 -11.62 3.52
N GLY A 185 -22.03 -10.53 3.93
CA GLY A 185 -21.15 -10.50 5.07
C GLY A 185 -21.47 -9.32 5.99
N MET A 186 -21.47 -9.56 7.28
CA MET A 186 -21.63 -8.55 8.32
C MET A 186 -20.57 -8.79 9.41
N GLU A 187 -19.84 -7.76 9.78
CA GLU A 187 -18.90 -7.77 10.89
C GLU A 187 -19.21 -6.61 11.83
N TYR A 188 -19.20 -6.90 13.14
CA TYR A 188 -19.29 -5.89 14.19
C TYR A 188 -18.20 -6.12 15.24
N GLY A 189 -17.51 -5.07 15.67
CA GLY A 189 -16.41 -5.22 16.61
C GLY A 189 -16.03 -3.95 17.37
N SER A 190 -14.90 -4.03 18.07
CA SER A 190 -14.34 -2.95 18.90
C SER A 190 -14.21 -1.65 18.10
N GLY A 191 -14.35 -0.50 18.78
CA GLY A 191 -14.37 0.81 18.13
C GLY A 191 -15.66 1.08 17.34
N ASN A 192 -16.78 0.43 17.72
CA ASN A 192 -18.06 0.49 16.99
C ASN A 192 -17.87 0.23 15.49
N THR A 193 -16.99 -0.73 15.17
CA THR A 193 -16.67 -1.07 13.78
C THR A 193 -17.81 -1.92 13.21
N LEU A 194 -18.44 -1.44 12.15
CA LEU A 194 -19.45 -2.16 11.37
C LEU A 194 -18.97 -2.30 9.94
N LYS A 195 -18.92 -3.53 9.41
CA LYS A 195 -18.65 -3.78 7.99
C LYS A 195 -19.81 -4.59 7.40
N LEU A 196 -20.26 -4.17 6.25
CA LEU A 196 -21.30 -4.84 5.46
C LEU A 196 -20.75 -5.12 4.08
N ARG A 197 -20.97 -6.33 3.57
CA ARG A 197 -20.57 -6.75 2.22
C ARG A 197 -21.74 -7.50 1.59
N ALA A 198 -21.95 -7.26 0.30
CA ALA A 198 -22.93 -7.99 -0.47
C ALA A 198 -22.40 -8.18 -1.89
N ALA A 199 -22.53 -9.39 -2.42
CA ALA A 199 -22.15 -9.70 -3.78
C ALA A 199 -23.16 -10.66 -4.42
N ALA A 200 -23.43 -10.46 -5.71
CA ALA A 200 -24.28 -11.32 -6.50
C ALA A 200 -23.53 -11.72 -7.77
N TYR A 201 -23.56 -13.00 -8.09
CA TYR A 201 -22.92 -13.61 -9.26
C TYR A 201 -23.98 -14.34 -10.06
N GLN A 202 -24.05 -14.03 -11.34
CA GLN A 202 -25.02 -14.67 -12.22
C GLN A 202 -24.40 -15.02 -13.58
N LYS A 203 -24.59 -16.26 -14.03
CA LYS A 203 -24.42 -16.64 -15.40
C LYS A 203 -25.65 -16.25 -16.19
N LEU A 204 -25.54 -15.21 -17.03
CA LEU A 204 -26.63 -14.73 -17.85
C LEU A 204 -26.95 -15.72 -19.00
N ARG A 205 -25.91 -16.38 -19.52
CA ARG A 205 -25.96 -17.46 -20.51
C ARG A 205 -24.62 -18.20 -20.51
N GLU A 206 -24.53 -19.28 -21.27
CA GLU A 206 -23.26 -19.97 -21.47
C GLU A 206 -22.20 -18.98 -21.98
N GLY A 207 -21.06 -18.92 -21.29
CA GLY A 207 -19.96 -18.02 -21.60
C GLY A 207 -20.17 -16.54 -21.26
N LEU A 208 -21.28 -16.13 -20.66
CA LEU A 208 -21.51 -14.74 -20.21
C LEU A 208 -21.91 -14.70 -18.74
N GLY A 209 -21.10 -14.08 -17.94
CA GLY A 209 -21.33 -13.90 -16.50
C GLY A 209 -21.23 -12.44 -16.08
N LEU A 210 -22.03 -12.06 -15.09
CA LEU A 210 -22.05 -10.74 -14.45
C LEU A 210 -21.95 -10.91 -12.94
N SER A 211 -21.10 -10.12 -12.30
CA SER A 211 -21.12 -9.95 -10.85
C SER A 211 -21.25 -8.50 -10.47
N VAL A 212 -21.89 -8.27 -9.31
CA VAL A 212 -22.01 -6.95 -8.66
C VAL A 212 -21.67 -7.13 -7.20
N THR A 213 -20.72 -6.36 -6.70
CA THR A 213 -20.27 -6.36 -5.31
C THR A 213 -20.42 -4.96 -4.74
N GLY A 214 -20.90 -4.86 -3.50
CA GLY A 214 -20.93 -3.61 -2.75
C GLY A 214 -20.46 -3.82 -1.32
N TYR A 215 -19.87 -2.79 -0.73
CA TYR A 215 -19.45 -2.80 0.66
C TYR A 215 -19.66 -1.45 1.33
N TYR A 216 -19.81 -1.51 2.64
CA TYR A 216 -19.81 -0.35 3.53
C TYR A 216 -19.05 -0.70 4.80
N SER A 217 -18.16 0.17 5.25
CA SER A 217 -17.52 0.07 6.56
C SER A 217 -17.60 1.38 7.32
N HIS A 218 -17.75 1.27 8.63
CA HIS A 218 -17.78 2.35 9.59
C HIS A 218 -17.00 1.96 10.83
N SER A 219 -16.24 2.88 11.40
CA SER A 219 -15.59 2.76 12.71
C SER A 219 -15.56 4.13 13.38
N ASP A 220 -15.81 4.15 14.69
CA ASP A 220 -15.65 5.38 15.47
C ASP A 220 -14.17 5.64 15.83
N GLY A 221 -13.29 4.62 15.67
CA GLY A 221 -11.89 4.68 16.02
C GLY A 221 -11.57 4.08 17.40
N LEU A 222 -10.30 4.15 17.79
CA LEU A 222 -9.76 3.58 19.03
C LEU A 222 -8.88 4.56 19.81
N PHE A 223 -8.48 5.67 19.19
CA PHE A 223 -7.54 6.63 19.74
C PHE A 223 -8.20 8.00 19.99
N GLU A 224 -8.09 8.49 21.21
CA GLU A 224 -8.65 9.77 21.61
C GLU A 224 -7.63 10.90 21.43
N ASN A 225 -8.07 12.00 20.82
CA ASN A 225 -7.36 13.26 20.82
C ASN A 225 -7.76 14.05 22.08
N ARG A 226 -6.81 14.25 22.99
CA ARG A 226 -7.03 14.89 24.29
C ARG A 226 -7.51 16.35 24.18
N SER A 227 -7.04 17.09 23.18
CA SER A 227 -7.46 18.48 22.96
C SER A 227 -8.95 18.61 22.65
N THR A 228 -9.52 17.61 21.96
CA THR A 228 -10.91 17.64 21.52
C THR A 228 -11.83 16.73 22.34
N GLY A 229 -11.26 15.79 23.11
CA GLY A 229 -12.00 14.74 23.82
C GLY A 229 -12.75 13.79 22.89
N LYS A 230 -12.33 13.65 21.62
CA LYS A 230 -12.99 12.82 20.60
C LYS A 230 -12.02 11.79 20.04
N LEU A 231 -12.56 10.65 19.62
CA LEU A 231 -11.80 9.69 18.83
C LEU A 231 -11.39 10.30 17.49
N CYS A 232 -10.11 10.22 17.14
CA CYS A 232 -9.55 10.90 15.97
C CYS A 232 -9.39 10.01 14.76
N ASP A 233 -9.30 8.68 14.91
CA ASP A 233 -9.08 7.69 13.84
C ASP A 233 -10.38 7.05 13.31
N TRP A 234 -11.50 7.78 13.34
CA TRP A 234 -12.76 7.33 12.79
C TRP A 234 -12.68 7.13 11.26
N GLU A 235 -13.41 6.16 10.73
CA GLU A 235 -13.43 5.85 9.31
C GLU A 235 -14.84 5.57 8.80
N ARG A 236 -15.12 5.98 7.57
CA ARG A 236 -16.28 5.60 6.76
C ARG A 236 -15.83 5.32 5.35
N ASN A 237 -16.10 4.12 4.87
CA ASN A 237 -15.69 3.68 3.55
C ASN A 237 -16.86 2.96 2.88
N ALA A 238 -17.10 3.27 1.61
CA ALA A 238 -18.12 2.61 0.81
C ALA A 238 -17.62 2.44 -0.60
N GLY A 239 -18.01 1.36 -1.25
CA GLY A 239 -17.63 1.13 -2.62
C GLY A 239 -18.40 -0.01 -3.25
N GLY A 240 -18.13 -0.20 -4.51
CA GLY A 240 -18.73 -1.28 -5.27
C GLY A 240 -17.92 -1.59 -6.52
N ARG A 241 -18.18 -2.76 -7.06
CA ARG A 241 -17.57 -3.24 -8.28
C ARG A 241 -18.60 -4.02 -9.09
N TRP A 242 -18.58 -3.84 -10.39
CA TRP A 242 -19.19 -4.77 -11.30
C TRP A 242 -18.10 -5.45 -12.14
N ARG A 243 -18.34 -6.71 -12.56
CA ARG A 243 -17.46 -7.43 -13.46
C ARG A 243 -18.29 -8.20 -14.48
N LEU A 244 -18.06 -7.91 -15.75
CA LEU A 244 -18.70 -8.56 -16.87
C LEU A 244 -17.66 -9.42 -17.57
N GLN A 245 -17.88 -10.71 -17.64
CA GLN A 245 -17.03 -11.65 -18.38
C GLN A 245 -17.79 -12.29 -19.50
N TRP A 246 -17.22 -12.23 -20.69
CA TRP A 246 -17.75 -12.90 -21.88
C TRP A 246 -16.70 -13.79 -22.53
N ARG A 247 -17.07 -15.03 -22.78
CA ARG A 247 -16.27 -16.01 -23.51
C ARG A 247 -17.07 -16.51 -24.72
N SER A 248 -16.56 -16.27 -25.93
CA SER A 248 -17.18 -16.73 -27.16
C SER A 248 -16.38 -17.89 -27.73
N GLY A 249 -16.98 -19.08 -27.67
CA GLY A 249 -16.31 -20.32 -28.05
C GLY A 249 -15.01 -20.52 -27.28
N SER A 250 -13.97 -21.04 -27.97
CA SER A 250 -12.65 -21.28 -27.40
C SER A 250 -11.64 -20.17 -27.69
N ARG A 251 -12.03 -19.10 -28.41
CA ARG A 251 -11.06 -18.13 -28.95
C ARG A 251 -11.07 -16.76 -28.29
N TRP A 252 -12.23 -16.22 -27.94
CA TRP A 252 -12.35 -14.87 -27.41
C TRP A 252 -12.78 -14.85 -25.96
N GLN A 253 -12.12 -14.05 -25.16
CA GLN A 253 -12.50 -13.72 -23.81
C GLN A 253 -12.41 -12.21 -23.63
N ILE A 254 -13.49 -11.60 -23.14
CA ILE A 254 -13.55 -10.19 -22.74
C ILE A 254 -13.91 -10.16 -21.26
N ASP A 255 -13.17 -9.38 -20.51
CA ASP A 255 -13.35 -9.17 -19.08
C ASP A 255 -13.29 -7.67 -18.82
N ASN A 256 -14.42 -7.10 -18.37
CA ASN A 256 -14.49 -5.70 -17.96
C ASN A 256 -14.80 -5.63 -16.49
N THR A 257 -13.99 -4.88 -15.75
CA THR A 257 -14.15 -4.62 -14.33
C THR A 257 -14.19 -3.13 -14.09
N PHE A 258 -15.30 -2.65 -13.55
CA PHE A 258 -15.47 -1.26 -13.12
C PHE A 258 -15.64 -1.22 -11.61
N ALA A 259 -14.90 -0.35 -10.92
CA ALA A 259 -14.93 -0.21 -9.47
C ALA A 259 -14.96 1.28 -9.07
N VAL A 260 -15.68 1.55 -7.97
CA VAL A 260 -15.73 2.86 -7.32
C VAL A 260 -15.60 2.68 -5.82
N SER A 261 -14.84 3.56 -5.17
CA SER A 261 -14.78 3.65 -3.70
C SER A 261 -14.74 5.09 -3.22
N VAL A 262 -15.35 5.33 -2.07
CA VAL A 262 -15.38 6.63 -1.40
C VAL A 262 -15.00 6.42 0.05
N LEU A 263 -13.87 7.02 0.45
CA LEU A 263 -13.33 6.98 1.80
C LEU A 263 -13.42 8.36 2.44
N ARG A 264 -13.79 8.39 3.71
CA ARG A 264 -13.65 9.54 4.60
C ARG A 264 -13.17 9.05 5.94
N GLN A 265 -12.13 9.65 6.47
CA GLN A 265 -11.59 9.30 7.77
C GLN A 265 -11.10 10.53 8.51
N GLY A 266 -11.04 10.45 9.81
CA GLY A 266 -10.24 11.30 10.65
C GLY A 266 -8.78 10.90 10.49
N GLY A 267 -8.05 10.91 11.51
CA GLY A 267 -6.65 10.52 11.52
C GLY A 267 -5.90 11.62 12.20
N TYR A 268 -4.93 11.34 12.32
CA TYR A 268 -3.56 10.91 12.47
C TYR A 268 -3.31 10.76 13.97
N PRO A 269 -3.55 9.61 14.58
CA PRO A 269 -3.44 9.40 16.03
C PRO A 269 -1.97 9.26 16.44
N TYR A 270 -1.20 10.32 16.26
CA TYR A 270 0.21 10.36 16.57
C TYR A 270 0.43 10.78 18.03
N ALA A 271 0.99 9.86 18.82
CA ALA A 271 1.33 10.11 20.21
C ALA A 271 2.70 10.80 20.31
N TYR A 272 2.75 11.87 21.06
CA TYR A 272 3.98 12.57 21.40
C TYR A 272 4.89 11.69 22.28
N VAL A 273 6.20 11.65 22.01
CA VAL A 273 7.16 10.82 22.77
C VAL A 273 8.38 11.59 23.29
N GLY A 274 8.41 12.92 23.11
CA GLY A 274 9.44 13.79 23.67
C GLY A 274 9.24 14.07 25.17
N GLU A 275 10.02 15.00 25.72
CA GLU A 275 9.84 15.50 27.08
C GLU A 275 8.56 16.34 27.20
N GLU A 276 7.99 16.45 28.42
CA GLU A 276 6.79 17.27 28.63
C GLU A 276 7.00 18.71 28.15
N ILE A 277 6.14 19.18 27.25
CA ILE A 277 6.16 20.58 26.79
C ILE A 277 5.32 21.43 27.75
N LYS A 278 5.89 22.55 28.19
CA LYS A 278 5.23 23.55 29.01
C LYS A 278 5.31 24.91 28.34
N VAL A 279 4.18 25.65 28.37
CA VAL A 279 4.09 27.03 27.93
C VAL A 279 3.56 27.80 29.13
N ASP A 280 4.24 28.88 29.52
CA ASP A 280 3.94 29.70 30.71
C ASP A 280 3.79 28.87 32.00
N GLY A 281 4.62 27.83 32.13
CA GLY A 281 4.62 26.94 33.29
C GLY A 281 3.48 25.90 33.32
N GLN A 282 2.56 25.93 32.37
CA GLN A 282 1.46 24.98 32.24
C GLN A 282 1.84 23.82 31.27
N SER A 283 1.50 22.59 31.66
CA SER A 283 1.70 21.43 30.82
C SER A 283 0.80 21.47 29.58
N VAL A 284 1.42 21.49 28.40
CA VAL A 284 0.74 21.50 27.09
C VAL A 284 0.52 20.10 26.56
N ILE A 285 1.56 19.26 26.61
CA ILE A 285 1.50 17.86 26.18
C ILE A 285 2.52 17.02 26.94
N ARG A 286 2.16 15.77 27.24
CA ARG A 286 3.00 14.79 27.93
C ARG A 286 3.34 13.60 27.02
N PRO A 287 4.43 12.90 27.29
CA PRO A 287 4.76 11.66 26.58
C PRO A 287 3.61 10.65 26.57
N GLY A 288 3.29 10.12 25.40
CA GLY A 288 2.22 9.14 25.20
C GLY A 288 0.85 9.73 24.88
N GLU A 289 0.68 11.06 24.95
CA GLU A 289 -0.57 11.73 24.63
C GLU A 289 -0.69 12.01 23.12
N ILE A 290 -1.92 11.88 22.60
CA ILE A 290 -2.35 12.37 21.29
C ILE A 290 -3.11 13.67 21.55
N SER A 291 -2.56 14.81 21.15
CA SER A 291 -3.17 16.10 21.45
C SER A 291 -2.80 17.13 20.39
N TYR A 292 -3.75 17.47 19.54
CA TYR A 292 -3.62 18.50 18.50
C TYR A 292 -4.93 19.29 18.42
N ASN A 293 -4.84 20.57 18.09
CA ASN A 293 -5.95 21.53 18.20
C ASN A 293 -6.65 21.81 16.87
N ASP A 294 -5.99 21.55 15.73
CA ASP A 294 -6.56 21.77 14.42
C ASP A 294 -7.18 20.48 13.82
N PRO A 295 -8.26 20.59 13.01
CA PRO A 295 -8.87 19.44 12.39
C PRO A 295 -7.91 18.71 11.44
N SER A 296 -7.81 17.39 11.62
CA SER A 296 -7.09 16.51 10.72
C SER A 296 -8.04 15.49 10.10
N SER A 297 -7.92 15.27 8.79
CA SER A 297 -8.79 14.35 8.07
C SER A 297 -8.21 13.95 6.72
N TYR A 298 -8.71 12.83 6.19
CA TYR A 298 -8.42 12.39 4.83
C TYR A 298 -9.71 11.94 4.14
N ARG A 299 -9.87 12.34 2.88
CA ARG A 299 -10.94 11.84 2.01
C ARG A 299 -10.38 11.40 0.67
N ARG A 300 -10.98 10.38 0.07
CA ARG A 300 -10.57 9.89 -1.24
C ARG A 300 -11.77 9.33 -2.00
N THR A 301 -11.83 9.62 -3.30
CA THR A 301 -12.71 8.98 -4.27
C THR A 301 -11.84 8.32 -5.32
N LEU A 302 -12.03 7.02 -5.54
CA LEU A 302 -11.37 6.26 -6.60
C LEU A 302 -12.40 5.73 -7.57
N LEU A 303 -12.07 5.81 -8.86
CA LEU A 303 -12.77 5.13 -9.94
C LEU A 303 -11.73 4.38 -10.77
N SER A 304 -12.01 3.14 -11.09
CA SER A 304 -11.15 2.30 -11.93
C SER A 304 -12.01 1.52 -12.91
N ASP A 305 -11.66 1.60 -14.18
CA ASP A 305 -12.22 0.77 -15.24
C ASP A 305 -11.09 0.01 -15.94
N GLY A 306 -11.24 -1.29 -16.07
CA GLY A 306 -10.29 -2.18 -16.71
C GLY A 306 -10.97 -3.09 -17.73
N LEU A 307 -10.48 -3.08 -18.96
CA LEU A 307 -10.94 -3.93 -20.05
C LEU A 307 -9.80 -4.85 -20.49
N THR A 308 -9.99 -6.15 -20.33
CA THR A 308 -9.10 -7.17 -20.85
C THR A 308 -9.75 -7.87 -22.02
N VAL A 309 -9.10 -7.81 -23.17
CA VAL A 309 -9.51 -8.55 -24.38
C VAL A 309 -8.45 -9.61 -24.67
N ARG A 310 -8.82 -10.87 -24.70
CA ARG A 310 -7.92 -11.99 -24.96
C ARG A 310 -8.40 -12.80 -26.16
N TYR A 311 -7.49 -13.01 -27.10
CA TYR A 311 -7.68 -13.90 -28.23
C TYR A 311 -6.77 -15.12 -28.14
N GLU A 312 -7.34 -16.31 -28.18
CA GLU A 312 -6.62 -17.59 -28.19
C GLU A 312 -6.59 -18.17 -29.59
N GLY A 313 -5.51 -17.84 -30.33
CA GLY A 313 -5.23 -18.49 -31.64
C GLY A 313 -4.67 -19.90 -31.49
N GLU A 314 -4.40 -20.54 -32.59
CA GLU A 314 -3.83 -21.90 -32.62
C GLU A 314 -2.36 -21.91 -32.13
N ARG A 315 -1.57 -20.91 -32.51
CA ARG A 315 -0.12 -20.83 -32.26
C ARG A 315 0.26 -19.78 -31.23
N PHE A 316 -0.60 -18.82 -30.97
CA PHE A 316 -0.33 -17.71 -30.01
C PHE A 316 -1.60 -17.29 -29.29
N THR A 317 -1.40 -16.66 -28.14
CA THR A 317 -2.42 -15.90 -27.41
C THR A 317 -2.06 -14.44 -27.51
N LEU A 318 -3.01 -13.58 -27.85
CA LEU A 318 -2.90 -12.12 -27.81
C LEU A 318 -3.81 -11.60 -26.69
N ALA A 319 -3.30 -10.71 -25.87
CA ALA A 319 -4.08 -10.03 -24.85
C ALA A 319 -3.80 -8.53 -24.89
N SER A 320 -4.85 -7.74 -24.72
CA SER A 320 -4.80 -6.28 -24.52
C SER A 320 -5.48 -5.98 -23.20
N ILE A 321 -4.83 -5.16 -22.35
CA ILE A 321 -5.35 -4.70 -21.07
C ILE A 321 -5.32 -3.19 -21.10
N THR A 322 -6.49 -2.60 -21.31
CA THR A 322 -6.70 -1.16 -21.27
C THR A 322 -7.26 -0.77 -19.93
N SER A 323 -6.74 0.25 -19.27
CA SER A 323 -7.37 0.76 -18.06
C SER A 323 -7.40 2.28 -17.98
N TYR A 324 -8.44 2.78 -17.33
CA TYR A 324 -8.57 4.16 -16.91
C TYR A 324 -8.83 4.23 -15.42
N GLN A 325 -8.08 5.09 -14.73
CA GLN A 325 -8.23 5.32 -13.30
C GLN A 325 -8.33 6.82 -13.01
N TYR A 326 -9.21 7.15 -12.09
CA TYR A 326 -9.40 8.50 -11.57
C TYR A 326 -9.30 8.46 -10.05
N SER A 327 -8.53 9.37 -9.47
CA SER A 327 -8.51 9.61 -8.03
C SER A 327 -8.69 11.09 -7.73
N ASP A 328 -9.50 11.39 -6.72
CA ASP A 328 -9.65 12.70 -6.07
C ASP A 328 -9.46 12.51 -4.59
N ASP A 329 -8.40 13.07 -4.03
CA ASP A 329 -8.08 12.94 -2.63
C ASP A 329 -7.72 14.28 -2.00
N GLU A 330 -8.01 14.40 -0.69
CA GLU A 330 -7.68 15.57 0.11
C GLU A 330 -7.25 15.14 1.51
N MET A 331 -6.09 15.60 1.90
CA MET A 331 -5.54 15.50 3.24
C MET A 331 -5.52 16.89 3.89
N ILE A 332 -6.01 16.96 5.12
CA ILE A 332 -5.88 18.12 5.99
C ILE A 332 -5.16 17.66 7.24
N LEU A 333 -4.11 18.36 7.64
CA LEU A 333 -3.29 18.04 8.80
C LEU A 333 -3.09 19.26 9.69
N ASP A 334 -3.21 19.02 10.99
CA ASP A 334 -2.46 19.76 12.00
C ASP A 334 -1.02 19.25 11.94
N GLN A 335 -0.14 19.99 11.24
CA GLN A 335 1.18 19.48 10.86
C GLN A 335 2.17 19.47 12.02
N ASP A 336 1.93 20.24 13.08
CA ASP A 336 2.75 20.19 14.28
C ASP A 336 2.35 19.07 15.25
N PHE A 337 1.13 18.54 15.14
CA PHE A 337 0.55 17.46 15.98
C PHE A 337 0.57 17.79 17.48
N LEU A 338 0.54 19.09 17.82
CA LEU A 338 0.55 19.63 19.18
C LEU A 338 -0.72 20.45 19.41
N PRO A 339 -1.09 20.72 20.68
CA PRO A 339 -2.16 21.69 20.97
C PRO A 339 -1.64 23.15 20.91
N LEU A 340 -0.79 23.42 19.92
CA LEU A 340 -0.20 24.73 19.63
C LEU A 340 -0.54 25.12 18.18
N SER A 341 -0.70 26.40 17.91
CA SER A 341 -1.13 26.84 16.59
C SER A 341 0.05 27.24 15.70
N TYR A 342 0.87 26.27 15.27
CA TYR A 342 2.00 26.52 14.36
C TYR A 342 1.54 26.70 12.93
N PHE A 343 1.06 25.63 12.29
CA PHE A 343 0.56 25.67 10.91
C PHE A 343 -0.25 24.45 10.55
N THR A 344 -1.14 24.62 9.58
CA THR A 344 -1.91 23.54 8.98
C THR A 344 -1.50 23.32 7.54
N LEU A 345 -1.52 22.06 7.12
CA LEU A 345 -1.29 21.63 5.74
C LEU A 345 -2.61 21.16 5.12
N ARG A 346 -2.90 21.63 3.92
CA ARG A 346 -3.90 21.01 3.04
C ARG A 346 -3.20 20.48 1.80
N GLN A 347 -3.50 19.27 1.39
CA GLN A 347 -3.05 18.68 0.14
C GLN A 347 -4.25 18.08 -0.57
N ALA A 348 -4.66 18.69 -1.67
CA ALA A 348 -5.75 18.21 -2.51
C ALA A 348 -5.19 17.81 -3.86
N ARG A 349 -5.44 16.57 -4.30
CA ARG A 349 -4.92 16.04 -5.56
C ARG A 349 -6.00 15.38 -6.37
N THR A 350 -5.99 15.65 -7.66
CA THR A 350 -6.78 14.96 -8.67
C THR A 350 -5.82 14.31 -9.66
N GLU A 351 -6.02 13.03 -9.99
CA GLU A 351 -5.15 12.31 -10.91
C GLU A 351 -5.97 11.47 -11.89
N HIS A 352 -5.59 11.53 -13.16
CA HIS A 352 -6.08 10.69 -14.25
C HIS A 352 -4.94 9.80 -14.74
N THR A 353 -5.18 8.51 -14.86
CA THR A 353 -4.22 7.53 -15.35
C THR A 353 -4.86 6.67 -16.43
N LEU A 354 -4.21 6.59 -17.58
CA LEU A 354 -4.54 5.68 -18.68
C LEU A 354 -3.39 4.71 -18.87
N THR A 355 -3.68 3.42 -19.00
CA THR A 355 -2.67 2.39 -19.30
C THR A 355 -3.12 1.46 -20.40
N GLU A 356 -2.16 0.97 -21.19
CA GLU A 356 -2.37 -0.10 -22.18
C GLU A 356 -1.22 -1.08 -22.09
N ASP A 357 -1.54 -2.38 -22.04
CA ASP A 357 -0.56 -3.46 -22.03
C ASP A 357 -0.96 -4.53 -23.07
N ILE A 358 -0.19 -4.64 -24.12
CA ILE A 358 -0.42 -5.61 -25.21
C ILE A 358 0.60 -6.73 -25.07
N VAL A 359 0.12 -7.97 -24.94
CA VAL A 359 0.94 -9.15 -24.73
C VAL A 359 0.64 -10.20 -25.78
N ILE A 360 1.67 -10.66 -26.48
CA ILE A 360 1.59 -11.83 -27.36
C ILE A 360 2.50 -12.94 -26.80
N ARG A 361 1.98 -14.14 -26.67
CA ARG A 361 2.76 -15.30 -26.22
C ARG A 361 2.51 -16.53 -27.08
N LYS A 362 3.54 -17.36 -27.19
CA LYS A 362 3.44 -18.66 -27.87
C LYS A 362 2.52 -19.59 -27.13
N ARG A 363 1.62 -20.25 -27.87
CA ARG A 363 0.76 -21.31 -27.38
C ARG A 363 1.25 -22.67 -27.90
N GLY A 364 0.96 -23.73 -27.16
CA GLY A 364 1.21 -25.11 -27.55
C GLY A 364 2.25 -25.82 -26.69
N LYS A 365 2.34 -27.14 -26.88
CA LYS A 365 3.30 -28.04 -26.24
C LYS A 365 4.64 -27.97 -26.98
N GLY A 366 5.68 -27.49 -26.31
CA GLY A 366 7.02 -27.44 -26.91
C GLY A 366 8.04 -27.01 -25.87
N ASN A 367 9.30 -27.31 -26.13
CA ASN A 367 10.41 -27.01 -25.24
C ASN A 367 10.76 -25.53 -25.20
N TYR A 368 10.37 -24.75 -26.21
CA TYR A 368 10.63 -23.33 -26.30
C TYR A 368 9.33 -22.54 -26.25
N ARG A 369 9.24 -21.62 -25.28
CA ARG A 369 8.16 -20.67 -25.10
C ARG A 369 8.70 -19.26 -25.18
N TRP A 370 7.88 -18.31 -25.56
CA TRP A 370 8.25 -16.91 -25.60
C TRP A 370 7.03 -16.02 -25.38
N LEU A 371 7.29 -14.83 -24.86
CA LEU A 371 6.36 -13.74 -24.64
C LEU A 371 6.99 -12.45 -25.15
N PHE A 372 6.24 -11.63 -25.89
CA PHE A 372 6.55 -10.25 -26.20
C PHE A 372 5.44 -9.37 -25.67
N GLY A 373 5.79 -8.20 -25.16
CA GLY A 373 4.81 -7.23 -24.74
C GLY A 373 5.23 -5.80 -25.01
N ALA A 374 4.22 -4.92 -25.09
CA ALA A 374 4.36 -3.48 -25.19
C ALA A 374 3.44 -2.84 -24.13
N PHE A 375 4.00 -1.97 -23.31
CA PHE A 375 3.26 -1.26 -22.27
C PHE A 375 3.38 0.24 -22.49
N GLY A 376 2.28 0.96 -22.28
CA GLY A 376 2.25 2.41 -22.31
C GLY A 376 1.36 2.96 -21.21
N PHE A 377 1.71 4.14 -20.69
CA PHE A 377 0.85 4.86 -19.75
C PHE A 377 0.95 6.37 -19.91
N TYR A 378 -0.13 7.03 -19.59
CA TYR A 378 -0.19 8.48 -19.40
C TYR A 378 -0.84 8.76 -18.05
N ARG A 379 -0.16 9.55 -17.21
CA ARG A 379 -0.64 10.00 -15.92
C ARG A 379 -0.64 11.52 -15.86
N HIS A 380 -1.72 12.12 -15.41
CA HIS A 380 -1.84 13.56 -15.25
C HIS A 380 -2.39 13.88 -13.85
N GLY A 381 -1.51 14.36 -12.98
CA GLY A 381 -1.84 14.83 -11.63
C GLY A 381 -1.91 16.34 -11.57
N VAL A 382 -2.89 16.84 -10.83
CA VAL A 382 -2.98 18.25 -10.41
C VAL A 382 -3.07 18.27 -8.89
N MET A 383 -2.23 19.07 -8.23
CA MET A 383 -2.23 19.16 -6.78
C MET A 383 -2.21 20.62 -6.33
N ASP A 384 -3.00 20.91 -5.29
CA ASP A 384 -3.03 22.15 -4.54
C ASP A 384 -2.60 21.86 -3.11
N ALA A 385 -1.51 22.46 -2.65
CA ALA A 385 -0.86 22.13 -1.38
C ALA A 385 -0.45 23.38 -0.58
N PRO A 386 -1.43 24.21 -0.14
CA PRO A 386 -1.15 25.37 0.71
C PRO A 386 -0.77 24.94 2.12
N VAL A 387 0.23 25.64 2.68
CA VAL A 387 0.58 25.62 4.12
C VAL A 387 0.12 26.94 4.72
N ARG A 388 -0.73 26.89 5.73
CA ARG A 388 -1.20 28.06 6.46
C ARG A 388 -0.46 28.18 7.78
N PHE A 389 0.44 29.15 7.86
CA PHE A 389 1.05 29.58 9.12
C PHE A 389 0.05 30.30 9.99
N LYS A 390 0.12 30.07 11.29
CA LYS A 390 -0.68 30.70 12.32
C LYS A 390 0.22 31.47 13.29
N GLN A 391 -0.37 32.27 14.16
CA GLN A 391 0.36 33.21 15.01
C GLN A 391 1.56 32.57 15.73
N TYR A 392 1.36 31.45 16.43
CA TYR A 392 2.44 30.79 17.17
C TYR A 392 3.57 30.31 16.24
N GLY A 393 3.21 29.82 15.05
CA GLY A 393 4.20 29.44 14.06
C GLY A 393 4.94 30.63 13.44
N ILE A 394 4.26 31.76 13.25
CA ILE A 394 4.88 33.00 12.78
C ILE A 394 5.90 33.46 13.82
N ASP A 395 5.51 33.49 15.10
CA ASP A 395 6.37 33.96 16.18
C ASP A 395 7.59 33.08 16.40
N GLU A 396 7.41 31.76 16.50
CA GLU A 396 8.48 30.82 16.85
C GLU A 396 9.37 30.39 15.66
N LEU A 397 8.80 30.25 14.45
CA LEU A 397 9.55 29.74 13.29
C LEU A 397 10.04 30.82 12.34
N ILE A 398 9.52 32.04 12.43
CA ILE A 398 9.88 33.15 11.54
C ILE A 398 10.43 34.32 12.35
N LEU A 399 9.60 34.99 13.14
CA LEU A 399 9.95 36.25 13.81
C LEU A 399 11.07 36.08 14.84
N LYS A 400 11.07 35.00 15.60
CA LYS A 400 12.14 34.69 16.55
C LYS A 400 13.53 34.65 15.90
N HIS A 401 13.64 34.06 14.69
CA HIS A 401 14.91 34.01 13.97
C HIS A 401 15.29 35.35 13.37
N ILE A 402 14.35 36.14 12.87
CA ILE A 402 14.59 37.44 12.28
C ILE A 402 15.02 38.44 13.36
N ASN A 403 14.25 38.51 14.46
CA ASN A 403 14.47 39.47 15.56
C ASN A 403 15.75 39.18 16.38
N GLN A 404 16.30 37.96 16.29
CA GLN A 404 17.60 37.64 16.91
C GLN A 404 18.80 38.19 16.12
N VAL A 405 18.63 38.47 14.83
CA VAL A 405 19.75 38.96 13.98
C VAL A 405 20.04 40.43 14.24
N ASN A 406 19.00 41.22 14.53
CA ASN A 406 19.14 42.64 14.80
C ASN A 406 18.23 43.09 15.97
N PRO A 407 18.72 43.05 17.20
CA PRO A 407 17.90 43.32 18.40
C PRO A 407 17.38 44.75 18.52
N ASP A 408 17.97 45.71 17.79
CA ASP A 408 17.51 47.12 17.80
C ASP A 408 16.22 47.31 17.00
N TYR A 409 15.85 46.33 16.19
CA TYR A 409 14.67 46.32 15.34
C TYR A 409 13.77 45.14 15.70
N VAL A 410 12.47 45.38 15.79
CA VAL A 410 11.47 44.34 16.06
C VAL A 410 10.54 44.25 14.85
N ASP A 411 10.62 43.11 14.16
CA ASP A 411 9.68 42.80 13.09
C ASP A 411 8.41 42.18 13.65
N VAL A 412 7.27 42.64 13.16
CA VAL A 412 5.93 42.18 13.53
C VAL A 412 5.16 41.86 12.24
N TRP A 413 4.58 40.66 12.15
CA TRP A 413 3.78 40.28 11.00
C TRP A 413 2.45 41.03 10.96
N ASP A 414 1.96 41.37 9.75
CA ASP A 414 0.74 42.18 9.62
C ASP A 414 -0.52 41.44 10.04
N ASP A 415 -0.58 40.12 9.78
CA ASP A 415 -1.73 39.25 10.01
C ASP A 415 -1.40 38.11 10.98
N ASP A 416 -2.40 37.62 11.72
CA ASP A 416 -2.30 36.48 12.64
C ASP A 416 -2.07 35.15 11.90
N ASN A 417 -2.19 35.14 10.57
CA ASN A 417 -1.94 34.00 9.73
C ASN A 417 -1.65 34.43 8.29
N PHE A 418 -0.86 33.60 7.57
CA PHE A 418 -0.65 33.76 6.13
C PHE A 418 -0.50 32.41 5.45
N VAL A 419 -0.53 32.40 4.12
CA VAL A 419 -0.52 31.19 3.32
C VAL A 419 0.71 31.13 2.42
N LEU A 420 1.48 30.05 2.52
CA LEU A 420 2.42 29.62 1.51
C LEU A 420 1.68 28.72 0.53
N GLY A 421 1.30 29.29 -0.62
CA GLY A 421 0.53 28.59 -1.65
C GLY A 421 1.44 27.86 -2.64
N SER A 422 1.12 26.58 -2.91
CA SER A 422 1.82 25.80 -3.93
C SER A 422 0.83 25.01 -4.77
N THR A 423 0.95 25.13 -6.08
CA THR A 423 0.13 24.37 -7.04
C THR A 423 0.99 23.66 -8.06
N PHE A 424 0.59 22.43 -8.43
CA PHE A 424 1.40 21.55 -9.27
C PHE A 424 0.56 20.93 -10.38
N ARG A 425 1.19 20.76 -11.56
CA ARG A 425 0.70 19.91 -12.64
C ARG A 425 1.79 18.94 -13.03
N MET A 426 1.50 17.65 -12.99
CA MET A 426 2.48 16.57 -13.08
C MET A 426 2.11 15.56 -14.18
N PRO A 427 2.21 15.95 -15.49
CA PRO A 427 2.04 14.99 -16.56
C PRO A 427 3.27 14.06 -16.64
N THR A 428 3.02 12.75 -16.72
CA THR A 428 4.04 11.73 -16.92
C THR A 428 3.60 10.78 -18.02
N LEU A 429 4.48 10.54 -18.99
CA LEU A 429 4.29 9.58 -20.08
C LEU A 429 5.34 8.50 -19.99
N GLY A 430 4.95 7.24 -20.12
CA GLY A 430 5.88 6.12 -20.17
C GLY A 430 5.52 5.13 -21.26
N ALA A 431 6.55 4.46 -21.78
CA ALA A 431 6.41 3.38 -22.75
C ALA A 431 7.47 2.30 -22.48
N ALA A 432 7.16 1.05 -22.77
CA ALA A 432 8.09 -0.04 -22.62
C ALA A 432 7.87 -1.15 -23.63
N LEU A 433 8.96 -1.82 -23.97
CA LEU A 433 8.95 -3.08 -24.74
C LEU A 433 9.63 -4.16 -23.91
N TYR A 434 9.05 -5.35 -23.86
CA TYR A 434 9.60 -6.43 -23.07
C TYR A 434 9.45 -7.78 -23.75
N HIS A 435 10.40 -8.68 -23.43
CA HIS A 435 10.46 -10.02 -23.95
C HIS A 435 10.92 -10.99 -22.86
N GLU A 436 10.37 -12.19 -22.86
CA GLU A 436 10.86 -13.32 -22.08
C GLU A 436 10.84 -14.58 -22.93
N SER A 437 11.94 -15.33 -22.91
CA SER A 437 12.11 -16.64 -23.54
C SER A 437 12.34 -17.70 -22.48
N GLU A 438 11.70 -18.84 -22.64
CA GLU A 438 11.86 -20.04 -21.81
C GLU A 438 12.21 -21.22 -22.67
N TYR A 439 13.27 -21.93 -22.29
CA TYR A 439 13.68 -23.21 -22.94
C TYR A 439 13.74 -24.32 -21.90
N ARG A 440 13.09 -25.45 -22.21
CA ARG A 440 13.07 -26.65 -21.36
C ARG A 440 13.82 -27.79 -22.02
N THR A 441 14.66 -28.43 -21.23
CA THR A 441 15.36 -29.66 -21.68
C THR A 441 15.50 -30.63 -20.51
N GLY A 442 14.82 -31.78 -20.60
CA GLY A 442 14.72 -32.73 -19.51
C GLY A 442 14.15 -32.06 -18.23
N ARG A 443 14.92 -32.06 -17.15
CA ARG A 443 14.58 -31.45 -15.85
C ARG A 443 14.97 -29.99 -15.73
N TRP A 444 15.68 -29.46 -16.73
CA TRP A 444 16.16 -28.08 -16.72
C TRP A 444 15.23 -27.13 -17.45
N ARG A 445 15.08 -25.94 -16.89
CA ARG A 445 14.38 -24.82 -17.51
C ARG A 445 15.27 -23.58 -17.40
N PHE A 446 15.50 -22.93 -18.53
CA PHE A 446 16.25 -21.71 -18.66
C PHE A 446 15.29 -20.60 -19.07
N THR A 447 15.26 -19.50 -18.31
CA THR A 447 14.44 -18.33 -18.63
C THR A 447 15.34 -17.12 -18.76
N ALA A 448 15.17 -16.37 -19.85
CA ALA A 448 15.85 -15.11 -20.08
C ALA A 448 14.87 -14.04 -20.48
N GLY A 449 14.91 -12.92 -19.82
CA GLY A 449 14.01 -11.80 -20.08
C GLY A 449 14.77 -10.48 -20.20
N LEU A 450 14.20 -9.58 -20.99
CA LEU A 450 14.73 -8.23 -21.20
C LEU A 450 13.57 -7.24 -21.36
N ARG A 451 13.67 -6.09 -20.72
CA ARG A 451 12.73 -4.99 -20.88
C ARG A 451 13.50 -3.68 -21.07
N PHE A 452 12.98 -2.84 -21.91
CA PHE A 452 13.39 -1.45 -22.08
C PHE A 452 12.25 -0.54 -21.67
N ASP A 453 12.48 0.33 -20.69
CA ASP A 453 11.55 1.35 -20.22
C ASP A 453 12.03 2.74 -20.65
N TYR A 454 11.07 3.57 -21.05
CA TYR A 454 11.20 4.99 -21.34
C TYR A 454 10.15 5.75 -20.54
N GLU A 455 10.57 6.78 -19.79
CA GLU A 455 9.64 7.61 -19.01
C GLU A 455 10.04 9.09 -19.08
N HIS A 456 9.08 9.95 -19.40
CA HIS A 456 9.23 11.38 -19.39
C HIS A 456 8.31 12.00 -18.33
N ALA A 457 8.91 12.55 -17.27
CA ALA A 457 8.22 13.21 -16.17
C ALA A 457 8.35 14.73 -16.28
N THR A 458 7.26 15.46 -16.02
CA THR A 458 7.24 16.91 -15.98
C THR A 458 6.58 17.39 -14.70
N LEU A 459 7.18 18.39 -14.05
CA LEU A 459 6.57 19.14 -12.97
C LEU A 459 6.44 20.61 -13.39
N ARG A 460 5.22 21.11 -13.42
CA ARG A 460 4.93 22.55 -13.53
C ARG A 460 4.43 23.03 -12.19
N TYR A 461 5.04 24.06 -11.64
CA TYR A 461 4.70 24.58 -10.33
C TYR A 461 4.44 26.08 -10.33
N ARG A 462 3.66 26.54 -9.36
CA ARG A 462 3.49 27.93 -8.98
C ARG A 462 3.55 28.00 -7.46
N ASN A 463 4.48 28.79 -6.93
CA ASN A 463 4.59 29.15 -5.53
C ASN A 463 4.21 30.62 -5.35
N PHE A 464 3.36 30.91 -4.36
CA PHE A 464 2.91 32.27 -4.15
C PHE A 464 2.59 32.53 -2.68
N THR A 465 2.78 33.78 -2.28
CA THR A 465 2.31 34.34 -1.01
C THR A 465 2.03 35.81 -1.17
N ASP A 466 1.12 36.34 -0.35
CA ASP A 466 0.79 37.77 -0.26
C ASP A 466 0.52 38.06 1.22
N THR A 467 1.43 38.79 1.86
CA THR A 467 1.42 39.13 3.31
C THR A 467 2.28 40.37 3.54
N GLY A 468 2.51 40.76 4.74
CA GLY A 468 3.35 41.90 5.08
C GLY A 468 3.98 41.82 6.48
N CYS A 469 4.98 42.65 6.66
CA CYS A 469 5.69 42.78 7.91
C CYS A 469 5.95 44.27 8.21
N LYS A 470 5.85 44.66 9.47
CA LYS A 470 6.21 46.00 9.99
C LYS A 470 7.43 45.88 10.84
N THR A 471 8.42 46.76 10.58
CA THR A 471 9.66 46.86 11.36
C THR A 471 9.58 48.06 12.26
N TYR A 472 9.77 47.86 13.52
CA TYR A 472 9.80 48.90 14.55
C TYR A 472 11.22 49.03 15.10
N ARG A 473 11.66 50.25 15.32
CA ARG A 473 12.87 50.52 16.09
C ARG A 473 12.46 50.68 17.56
N THR A 474 13.17 50.02 18.46
CA THR A 474 12.97 50.16 19.90
C THR A 474 14.01 51.12 20.46
N ASP A 475 13.58 52.19 21.13
CA ASP A 475 14.46 53.13 21.83
C ASP A 475 14.91 52.59 23.20
N GLU A 476 15.84 53.31 23.87
CA GLU A 476 16.36 52.93 25.19
C GLU A 476 15.28 52.92 26.29
N GLU A 477 14.14 53.61 26.05
CA GLU A 477 13.00 53.69 26.96
C GLU A 477 11.96 52.60 26.69
N GLY A 478 12.16 51.77 25.62
CA GLY A 478 11.27 50.66 25.23
C GLY A 478 10.09 51.09 24.33
N ASN A 479 10.06 52.35 23.84
CA ASN A 479 9.04 52.80 22.92
C ASN A 479 9.35 52.26 21.48
N ARG A 480 8.32 51.95 20.75
CA ARG A 480 8.43 51.44 19.38
C ARG A 480 8.03 52.48 18.35
N GLU A 481 8.94 52.84 17.47
CA GLU A 481 8.70 53.69 16.31
C GLU A 481 8.62 52.86 15.04
N LEU A 482 7.58 53.01 14.23
CA LEU A 482 7.45 52.30 12.93
C LEU A 482 8.48 52.86 11.94
N VAL A 483 9.42 52.02 11.53
CA VAL A 483 10.50 52.39 10.61
C VAL A 483 10.18 51.99 9.18
N ALA A 484 9.59 50.79 8.99
CA ALA A 484 9.28 50.28 7.68
C ALA A 484 8.00 49.44 7.68
N THR A 485 7.34 49.42 6.52
CA THR A 485 6.29 48.47 6.19
C THR A 485 6.72 47.71 4.91
N THR A 486 6.91 46.44 5.01
CA THR A 486 7.43 45.58 3.96
C THR A 486 6.33 44.66 3.40
N PRO A 487 5.76 44.97 2.23
CA PRO A 487 4.85 44.02 1.58
C PRO A 487 5.65 42.83 1.04
N ILE A 488 5.22 41.61 1.39
CA ILE A 488 5.85 40.34 0.99
C ILE A 488 4.97 39.70 -0.06
N LYS A 489 5.31 39.91 -1.35
CA LYS A 489 4.57 39.36 -2.49
C LYS A 489 5.48 38.53 -3.36
N ILE A 490 5.20 37.24 -3.46
CA ILE A 490 5.92 36.30 -4.29
C ILE A 490 4.91 35.56 -5.20
N ASP A 491 5.21 35.43 -6.48
CA ASP A 491 4.52 34.55 -7.43
C ASP A 491 5.57 33.95 -8.38
N THR A 492 6.18 32.86 -7.96
CA THR A 492 7.22 32.14 -8.70
C THR A 492 6.62 30.96 -9.46
N ARG A 493 6.96 30.84 -10.75
CA ARG A 493 6.50 29.74 -11.62
C ARG A 493 7.67 29.09 -12.32
N GLY A 494 7.58 27.78 -12.50
CA GLY A 494 8.62 27.06 -13.18
C GLY A 494 8.17 25.72 -13.77
N THR A 495 9.06 25.12 -14.53
CA THR A 495 8.87 23.80 -15.11
C THR A 495 10.15 23.00 -15.01
N LEU A 496 10.08 21.83 -14.39
CA LEU A 496 11.14 20.82 -14.36
C LEU A 496 10.74 19.67 -15.28
N ARG A 497 11.72 19.07 -15.93
CA ARG A 497 11.53 17.92 -16.82
C ARG A 497 12.69 16.96 -16.64
N ASP A 498 12.36 15.67 -16.53
CA ASP A 498 13.34 14.59 -16.48
C ASP A 498 12.93 13.44 -17.40
N LEU A 499 13.95 12.77 -17.92
CA LEU A 499 13.84 11.65 -18.83
C LEU A 499 14.58 10.47 -18.23
N PHE A 500 13.90 9.35 -18.06
CA PHE A 500 14.46 8.11 -17.54
C PHE A 500 14.37 7.02 -18.61
N THR A 501 15.47 6.30 -18.80
CA THR A 501 15.53 5.13 -19.69
C THR A 501 16.23 4.00 -18.98
N GLU A 502 15.63 2.78 -19.01
CA GLU A 502 16.14 1.65 -18.28
C GLU A 502 16.13 0.36 -19.07
N LEU A 503 17.18 -0.44 -18.89
CA LEU A 503 17.28 -1.79 -19.39
C LEU A 503 17.26 -2.78 -18.22
N LEU A 504 16.28 -3.71 -18.22
CA LEU A 504 15.95 -4.58 -17.10
C LEU A 504 16.09 -6.07 -17.49
N PRO A 505 17.30 -6.62 -17.42
CA PRO A 505 17.56 -8.03 -17.70
C PRO A 505 17.15 -8.92 -16.52
N LYS A 506 16.76 -10.18 -16.86
CA LYS A 506 16.52 -11.28 -15.92
C LYS A 506 17.03 -12.57 -16.53
N VAL A 507 17.72 -13.38 -15.74
CA VAL A 507 18.08 -14.76 -16.10
C VAL A 507 17.75 -15.69 -14.96
N THR A 508 17.11 -16.81 -15.25
CA THR A 508 16.76 -17.80 -14.25
C THR A 508 17.03 -19.20 -14.77
N VAL A 509 17.58 -20.03 -13.91
CA VAL A 509 17.79 -21.47 -14.17
C VAL A 509 17.00 -22.26 -13.12
N THR A 510 16.16 -23.17 -13.57
CA THR A 510 15.36 -24.03 -12.69
C THR A 510 15.69 -25.49 -12.96
N TYR A 511 15.87 -26.27 -11.89
CA TYR A 511 15.94 -27.71 -11.94
C TYR A 511 14.72 -28.33 -11.26
N SER A 512 13.92 -29.11 -11.99
CA SER A 512 12.75 -29.80 -11.45
C SER A 512 13.11 -31.24 -11.12
N PHE A 513 13.06 -31.62 -9.84
CA PHE A 513 13.24 -33.00 -9.40
C PHE A 513 12.08 -33.86 -9.86
N ASP A 514 10.87 -33.30 -9.76
CA ASP A 514 9.59 -33.85 -10.24
C ASP A 514 8.57 -32.70 -10.45
N GLU A 515 7.29 -33.03 -10.60
CA GLU A 515 6.21 -32.04 -10.80
C GLU A 515 5.99 -31.14 -9.57
N ASN A 516 6.37 -31.60 -8.38
CA ASN A 516 6.08 -30.99 -7.09
C ASN A 516 7.31 -30.38 -6.38
N ARG A 517 8.53 -30.61 -6.93
CA ARG A 517 9.77 -30.13 -6.31
C ARG A 517 10.70 -29.52 -7.33
N ASN A 518 11.11 -28.31 -7.07
CA ASN A 518 12.08 -27.61 -7.90
C ASN A 518 13.05 -26.76 -7.06
N LEU A 519 14.18 -26.45 -7.66
CA LEU A 519 15.19 -25.52 -7.17
C LEU A 519 15.48 -24.53 -8.29
N TYR A 520 15.62 -23.26 -7.97
CA TYR A 520 15.97 -22.24 -8.95
C TYR A 520 17.08 -21.30 -8.46
N LEU A 521 17.80 -20.75 -9.43
CA LEU A 521 18.73 -19.64 -9.29
C LEU A 521 18.25 -18.52 -10.20
N SER A 522 18.10 -17.30 -9.66
CA SER A 522 17.64 -16.13 -10.41
C SER A 522 18.56 -14.94 -10.20
N VAL A 523 18.86 -14.23 -11.27
CA VAL A 523 19.56 -12.93 -11.27
C VAL A 523 18.70 -11.97 -12.05
N ALA A 524 18.29 -10.87 -11.41
CA ALA A 524 17.42 -9.88 -12.03
C ALA A 524 17.79 -8.46 -11.59
N LYS A 525 17.66 -7.51 -12.54
CA LYS A 525 17.76 -6.08 -12.25
C LYS A 525 16.39 -5.53 -11.89
N GLY A 526 16.33 -4.79 -10.78
CA GLY A 526 15.16 -4.03 -10.34
C GLY A 526 15.36 -2.54 -10.53
N TYR A 527 14.27 -1.81 -10.65
CA TYR A 527 14.25 -0.38 -10.90
C TYR A 527 13.05 0.29 -10.24
N LYS A 528 13.31 1.46 -9.66
CA LYS A 528 12.29 2.39 -9.15
C LYS A 528 12.52 3.76 -9.79
N ALA A 529 11.49 4.35 -10.36
CA ALA A 529 11.59 5.58 -11.13
C ALA A 529 12.05 6.76 -10.27
N GLY A 530 12.78 7.70 -10.87
CA GLY A 530 13.01 9.02 -10.32
C GLY A 530 11.76 9.91 -10.38
N GLY A 531 11.88 11.16 -9.96
CA GLY A 531 10.75 12.08 -9.96
C GLY A 531 10.99 13.40 -9.25
N PHE A 532 9.90 14.01 -8.75
CA PHE A 532 9.92 15.31 -8.12
C PHE A 532 9.18 15.28 -6.77
N ASN A 533 9.88 15.66 -5.71
CA ASN A 533 9.32 15.79 -4.36
C ASN A 533 8.63 17.14 -4.18
N THR A 534 7.31 17.16 -4.24
CA THR A 534 6.53 18.40 -4.08
C THR A 534 6.46 18.91 -2.64
N GLN A 535 6.83 18.10 -1.63
CA GLN A 535 6.79 18.49 -0.21
C GLN A 535 7.81 19.57 0.15
N MET A 536 8.85 19.74 -0.66
CA MET A 536 9.89 20.76 -0.45
C MET A 536 9.46 22.20 -0.81
N PHE A 537 8.36 22.38 -1.53
CA PHE A 537 8.04 23.72 -2.06
C PHE A 537 7.61 24.73 -1.02
N SER A 538 7.00 24.31 0.10
CA SER A 538 6.71 25.23 1.22
C SER A 538 7.99 25.72 1.89
N ASP A 539 8.97 24.84 2.06
CA ASP A 539 10.28 25.18 2.63
C ASP A 539 11.08 26.09 1.69
N VAL A 540 11.08 25.77 0.38
CA VAL A 540 11.69 26.65 -0.66
C VAL A 540 11.08 28.05 -0.62
N LEU A 541 9.77 28.19 -0.52
CA LEU A 541 9.10 29.49 -0.48
C LEU A 541 9.39 30.23 0.83
N GLN A 542 9.40 29.53 1.98
CA GLN A 542 9.78 30.11 3.26
C GLN A 542 11.22 30.66 3.22
N GLN A 543 12.17 29.88 2.72
CA GLN A 543 13.57 30.31 2.59
C GLN A 543 13.75 31.47 1.60
N GLN A 544 12.94 31.52 0.55
CA GLN A 544 12.90 32.65 -0.39
C GLN A 544 12.44 33.94 0.33
N ILE A 545 11.38 33.89 1.15
CA ILE A 545 10.93 35.01 1.98
C ILE A 545 12.06 35.47 2.90
N MET A 546 12.67 34.55 3.65
CA MET A 546 13.73 34.87 4.61
C MET A 546 14.91 35.56 3.94
N LYS A 547 15.28 35.13 2.73
CA LYS A 547 16.43 35.70 2.02
C LYS A 547 16.13 37.01 1.32
N GLU A 548 15.01 37.12 0.60
CA GLU A 548 14.68 38.31 -0.22
C GLU A 548 14.28 39.51 0.64
N PHE A 549 13.57 39.30 1.73
CA PHE A 549 13.01 40.37 2.55
C PHE A 549 13.76 40.62 3.86
N PHE A 550 14.40 39.60 4.42
CA PHE A 550 15.07 39.71 5.72
C PHE A 550 16.57 39.45 5.65
N HIS A 551 17.12 39.15 4.46
CA HIS A 551 18.54 38.88 4.20
C HIS A 551 19.15 37.77 5.07
N VAL A 552 18.32 36.83 5.57
CA VAL A 552 18.71 35.65 6.33
C VAL A 552 18.25 34.39 5.60
N GLY A 553 18.86 33.23 5.92
CA GLY A 553 18.47 31.95 5.32
C GLY A 553 19.26 31.55 4.06
N THR A 554 18.88 30.42 3.49
CA THR A 554 19.60 29.74 2.39
C THR A 554 18.78 29.79 1.10
N GLN A 555 19.42 30.10 -0.01
CA GLN A 555 18.76 29.98 -1.32
C GLN A 555 18.90 28.55 -1.84
N TYR A 556 17.78 27.87 -2.01
CA TYR A 556 17.75 26.55 -2.59
C TYR A 556 17.81 26.59 -4.12
N ASP A 557 18.62 25.70 -4.69
CA ASP A 557 18.46 25.28 -6.09
C ASP A 557 17.26 24.32 -6.15
N ILE A 558 16.15 24.80 -6.70
CA ILE A 558 14.88 24.04 -6.74
C ILE A 558 15.07 22.67 -7.38
N ARG A 559 15.89 22.56 -8.45
CA ARG A 559 16.13 21.30 -9.13
C ARG A 559 16.82 20.28 -8.21
N LYS A 560 17.78 20.73 -7.39
CA LYS A 560 18.54 19.85 -6.49
C LYS A 560 17.76 19.39 -5.28
N VAL A 561 16.85 20.22 -4.75
CA VAL A 561 16.08 19.86 -3.55
C VAL A 561 14.76 19.17 -3.86
N VAL A 562 14.26 19.32 -5.08
CA VAL A 562 12.97 18.76 -5.53
C VAL A 562 13.16 17.51 -6.39
N GLY A 563 14.16 17.50 -7.31
CA GLY A 563 14.43 16.36 -8.18
C GLY A 563 15.17 15.23 -7.47
N TYR A 564 14.85 13.99 -7.82
CA TYR A 564 15.59 12.81 -7.38
C TYR A 564 15.72 11.79 -8.51
N ASP A 565 16.84 11.07 -8.53
CA ASP A 565 17.19 10.13 -9.57
C ASP A 565 16.57 8.73 -9.33
N PRO A 566 16.54 7.87 -10.36
CA PRO A 566 16.13 6.48 -10.22
C PRO A 566 17.00 5.70 -9.24
N GLU A 567 16.40 4.68 -8.61
CA GLU A 567 17.05 3.71 -7.75
C GLU A 567 17.13 2.35 -8.46
N TYR A 568 18.27 1.66 -8.34
CA TYR A 568 18.52 0.39 -9.02
C TYR A 568 18.93 -0.71 -8.04
N SER A 569 18.52 -1.94 -8.31
CA SER A 569 19.00 -3.09 -7.56
C SER A 569 19.37 -4.26 -8.47
N TRP A 570 20.39 -5.03 -8.05
CA TRP A 570 20.65 -6.37 -8.54
C TRP A 570 20.28 -7.36 -7.44
N ASN A 571 19.38 -8.28 -7.77
CA ASN A 571 18.97 -9.34 -6.87
C ASN A 571 19.50 -10.67 -7.36
N TYR A 572 20.18 -11.39 -6.44
CA TYR A 572 20.65 -12.75 -6.61
C TYR A 572 19.86 -13.63 -5.65
N GLU A 573 19.18 -14.63 -6.17
CA GLU A 573 18.25 -15.43 -5.39
C GLU A 573 18.43 -16.92 -5.70
N VAL A 574 18.51 -17.73 -4.65
CA VAL A 574 18.36 -19.19 -4.70
C VAL A 574 17.12 -19.56 -3.91
N GLY A 575 16.20 -20.28 -4.54
CA GLY A 575 14.97 -20.68 -3.88
C GLY A 575 14.42 -21.99 -4.44
N GLY A 576 13.38 -22.46 -3.83
CA GLY A 576 12.74 -23.71 -4.25
C GLY A 576 11.35 -23.91 -3.67
N HIS A 577 10.58 -24.71 -4.35
CA HIS A 577 9.25 -25.14 -3.95
C HIS A 577 9.27 -26.66 -3.74
N PHE A 578 8.61 -27.12 -2.71
CA PHE A 578 8.50 -28.54 -2.44
C PHE A 578 7.12 -28.93 -1.91
N SER A 579 6.72 -30.14 -2.25
CA SER A 579 5.55 -30.81 -1.72
C SER A 579 5.93 -32.25 -1.39
N CYS A 580 5.64 -32.71 -0.19
CA CYS A 580 6.00 -34.00 0.35
C CYS A 580 4.77 -34.67 0.95
N LEU A 581 4.87 -36.01 1.21
CA LEU A 581 3.82 -36.79 1.85
C LEU A 581 2.46 -36.61 1.13
N GLU A 582 2.44 -36.81 -0.18
CA GLU A 582 1.23 -36.70 -1.03
C GLU A 582 0.56 -35.30 -0.93
N GLY A 583 1.37 -34.27 -0.64
CA GLY A 583 0.87 -32.89 -0.51
C GLY A 583 0.50 -32.48 0.92
N ALA A 584 0.62 -33.37 1.90
CA ALA A 584 0.35 -33.03 3.30
C ALA A 584 1.33 -31.98 3.87
N ILE A 585 2.54 -31.87 3.31
CA ILE A 585 3.51 -30.81 3.63
C ILE A 585 3.90 -30.12 2.35
N ARG A 586 3.75 -28.81 2.33
CA ARG A 586 4.14 -27.94 1.22
C ARG A 586 4.97 -26.79 1.76
N GLY A 587 5.91 -26.32 0.97
CA GLY A 587 6.73 -25.20 1.40
C GLY A 587 7.50 -24.57 0.28
N ASP A 588 7.92 -23.35 0.60
CA ASP A 588 8.75 -22.49 -0.23
C ASP A 588 9.90 -21.98 0.63
N PHE A 589 11.08 -21.87 0.05
CA PHE A 589 12.19 -21.17 0.66
C PHE A 589 12.91 -20.29 -0.36
N ALA A 590 13.52 -19.21 0.10
CA ALA A 590 14.40 -18.37 -0.69
C ALA A 590 15.52 -17.80 0.16
N LEU A 591 16.72 -17.76 -0.42
CA LEU A 591 17.87 -17.01 0.08
C LEU A 591 18.17 -15.92 -0.93
N PHE A 592 18.32 -14.69 -0.49
CA PHE A 592 18.53 -13.56 -1.38
C PHE A 592 19.67 -12.67 -0.94
N TRP A 593 20.32 -12.07 -1.94
CA TRP A 593 21.27 -10.98 -1.78
C TRP A 593 20.94 -9.88 -2.77
N ILE A 594 20.72 -8.66 -2.27
CA ILE A 594 20.35 -7.49 -3.04
C ILE A 594 21.42 -6.43 -2.86
N ASP A 595 22.00 -5.96 -3.96
CA ASP A 595 22.87 -4.80 -4.04
C ASP A 595 22.08 -3.65 -4.66
N CYS A 596 21.85 -2.60 -3.91
CA CYS A 596 21.06 -1.45 -4.32
C CYS A 596 21.93 -0.20 -4.38
N ARG A 597 21.77 0.60 -5.44
CA ARG A 597 22.48 1.85 -5.67
C ARG A 597 21.48 2.98 -5.80
N ASP A 598 21.93 4.17 -5.41
CA ASP A 598 21.14 5.39 -5.47
C ASP A 598 19.80 5.26 -4.76
N GLN A 599 19.79 4.56 -3.61
CA GLN A 599 18.55 4.31 -2.86
C GLN A 599 17.88 5.62 -2.46
N GLN A 600 16.61 5.76 -2.79
CA GLN A 600 15.81 6.94 -2.47
C GLN A 600 15.42 6.92 -0.99
N LEU A 601 15.91 7.91 -0.26
CA LEU A 601 15.64 8.11 1.17
C LEU A 601 15.01 9.48 1.41
N THR A 602 14.23 9.55 2.47
CA THR A 602 13.64 10.81 2.93
C THR A 602 14.47 11.36 4.06
N VAL A 603 15.03 12.55 3.89
CA VAL A 603 15.89 13.24 4.86
C VAL A 603 15.38 14.66 5.10
N PHE A 604 15.84 15.29 6.18
CA PHE A 604 15.69 16.74 6.36
C PHE A 604 16.85 17.46 5.68
N PRO A 605 16.62 18.56 4.95
CA PRO A 605 17.69 19.42 4.47
C PRO A 605 18.53 19.95 5.64
N GLU A 606 19.79 20.24 5.36
CA GLU A 606 20.70 20.82 6.37
C GLU A 606 20.10 22.11 6.98
N GLY A 607 20.03 22.15 8.29
CA GLY A 607 19.47 23.30 9.03
C GLY A 607 17.93 23.40 9.02
N SER A 608 17.19 22.45 8.40
CA SER A 608 15.73 22.43 8.40
C SER A 608 15.18 21.35 9.34
N THR A 609 14.07 21.68 10.03
CA THR A 609 13.29 20.73 10.83
C THR A 609 11.89 20.51 10.27
N THR A 610 11.55 21.15 9.16
CA THR A 610 10.21 21.17 8.56
C THR A 610 10.14 20.52 7.19
N GLY A 611 11.06 20.82 6.28
CA GLY A 611 11.10 20.27 4.94
C GLY A 611 11.55 18.80 4.91
N ARG A 612 11.00 17.99 4.01
CA ARG A 612 11.42 16.61 3.79
C ARG A 612 11.87 16.44 2.36
N MET A 613 13.17 16.30 2.17
CA MET A 613 13.81 16.11 0.88
C MET A 613 13.93 14.62 0.56
N MET A 614 13.74 14.26 -0.71
CA MET A 614 14.19 12.97 -1.23
C MET A 614 15.64 13.12 -1.68
N THR A 615 16.49 12.20 -1.23
CA THR A 615 17.89 12.11 -1.68
C THR A 615 18.18 10.69 -2.14
N ASN A 616 19.15 10.56 -3.04
CA ASN A 616 19.67 9.26 -3.43
C ASN A 616 20.87 8.94 -2.52
N ALA A 617 20.69 7.92 -1.65
CA ALA A 617 21.81 7.38 -0.85
C ALA A 617 22.79 6.67 -1.78
N GLY A 618 24.06 6.57 -1.38
CA GLY A 618 25.08 5.95 -2.20
C GLY A 618 24.77 4.48 -2.54
N ARG A 619 25.07 3.56 -1.62
CA ARG A 619 24.87 2.13 -1.82
C ARG A 619 24.32 1.45 -0.59
N THR A 620 23.38 0.53 -0.80
CA THR A 620 22.83 -0.31 0.28
C THR A 620 22.89 -1.78 -0.11
N ARG A 621 22.89 -2.64 0.91
CA ARG A 621 22.90 -4.09 0.74
C ARG A 621 21.83 -4.69 1.61
N SER A 622 21.07 -5.63 1.07
CA SER A 622 20.14 -6.46 1.82
C SER A 622 20.45 -7.93 1.56
N LEU A 623 20.54 -8.71 2.62
CA LEU A 623 20.62 -10.16 2.52
C LEU A 623 19.61 -10.80 3.48
N GLY A 624 19.10 -11.98 3.12
CA GLY A 624 18.12 -12.61 4.00
C GLY A 624 17.66 -13.98 3.53
N ALA A 625 16.74 -14.51 4.31
CA ALA A 625 16.12 -15.80 4.11
C ALA A 625 14.61 -15.72 4.31
N GLU A 626 13.89 -16.53 3.57
CA GLU A 626 12.44 -16.68 3.66
C GLU A 626 12.08 -18.15 3.68
N VAL A 627 11.09 -18.50 4.48
CA VAL A 627 10.47 -19.82 4.47
C VAL A 627 8.98 -19.69 4.71
N ALA A 628 8.18 -20.44 3.95
CA ALA A 628 6.75 -20.59 4.17
C ALA A 628 6.43 -22.08 4.13
N LEU A 629 5.71 -22.57 5.13
CA LEU A 629 5.33 -23.98 5.30
C LEU A 629 3.84 -24.08 5.55
N GLN A 630 3.19 -24.97 4.84
CA GLN A 630 1.83 -25.41 5.07
C GLN A 630 1.86 -26.91 5.35
N ALA A 631 1.27 -27.33 6.46
CA ALA A 631 1.16 -28.72 6.83
C ALA A 631 -0.28 -29.08 7.19
N VAL A 632 -0.72 -30.24 6.73
CA VAL A 632 -2.01 -30.84 7.08
C VAL A 632 -1.72 -32.23 7.71
N PRO A 633 -1.26 -32.22 9.01
CA PRO A 633 -0.86 -33.45 9.69
C PRO A 633 -2.03 -34.41 9.91
N HIS A 634 -3.23 -33.92 9.91
CA HIS A 634 -4.47 -34.67 10.01
C HIS A 634 -5.55 -33.95 9.19
N ARG A 635 -6.51 -34.70 8.63
CA ARG A 635 -7.59 -34.15 7.78
C ARG A 635 -8.33 -32.93 8.35
N ASN A 636 -8.34 -32.79 9.68
CA ASN A 636 -9.03 -31.71 10.38
C ASN A 636 -8.06 -30.68 10.99
N VAL A 637 -6.76 -30.78 10.75
CA VAL A 637 -5.76 -29.88 11.34
C VAL A 637 -4.90 -29.28 10.24
N GLU A 638 -4.86 -27.97 10.18
CA GLU A 638 -4.03 -27.21 9.27
C GLU A 638 -3.06 -26.31 10.05
N LEU A 639 -1.79 -26.34 9.68
CA LEU A 639 -0.74 -25.49 10.23
C LEU A 639 -0.10 -24.69 9.11
N ASN A 640 -0.01 -23.39 9.29
CA ASN A 640 0.71 -22.50 8.38
C ASN A 640 1.76 -21.72 9.16
N VAL A 641 3.00 -21.72 8.68
CA VAL A 641 4.11 -20.97 9.29
C VAL A 641 4.85 -20.24 8.19
N ALA A 642 5.10 -18.95 8.40
CA ALA A 642 5.90 -18.14 7.51
C ALA A 642 6.91 -17.33 8.33
N TYR A 643 8.16 -17.31 7.88
CA TYR A 643 9.24 -16.59 8.53
C TYR A 643 10.13 -15.93 7.49
N GLY A 644 10.49 -14.67 7.76
CA GLY A 644 11.44 -13.91 6.98
C GLY A 644 12.49 -13.27 7.87
N TYR A 645 13.74 -13.33 7.43
CA TYR A 645 14.87 -12.61 8.00
C TYR A 645 15.46 -11.67 6.96
N THR A 646 15.79 -10.44 7.36
CA THR A 646 16.41 -9.43 6.50
C THR A 646 17.46 -8.64 7.26
N ASP A 647 18.71 -8.65 6.76
CA ASP A 647 19.76 -7.74 7.19
C ASP A 647 20.05 -6.70 6.10
N ALA A 648 19.38 -5.55 6.21
CA ALA A 648 19.47 -4.44 5.26
C ALA A 648 20.30 -3.30 5.86
N ARG A 649 21.38 -2.91 5.18
CA ARG A 649 22.35 -1.92 5.69
C ARG A 649 22.84 -0.96 4.61
N PHE A 650 23.19 0.24 5.05
CA PHE A 650 24.00 1.16 4.25
C PHE A 650 25.40 0.58 4.07
N VAL A 651 25.88 0.55 2.83
CA VAL A 651 27.27 0.23 2.50
C VAL A 651 28.07 1.54 2.36
N GLU A 652 27.46 2.52 1.71
CA GLU A 652 28.03 3.85 1.46
C GLU A 652 26.90 4.87 1.59
N TYR A 653 26.88 5.64 2.66
CA TYR A 653 25.97 6.77 2.82
C TYR A 653 26.53 7.78 3.83
N ASN A 654 26.90 8.94 3.32
CA ASN A 654 27.33 10.10 4.10
C ASN A 654 26.47 11.29 3.69
N ASN A 655 25.79 11.90 4.65
CA ASN A 655 24.92 13.06 4.41
C ASN A 655 25.65 14.41 4.54
N GLY A 656 27.00 14.39 4.63
CA GLY A 656 27.82 15.59 4.86
C GLY A 656 28.08 15.90 6.33
N ILE A 657 27.31 15.32 7.26
CA ILE A 657 27.43 15.51 8.72
C ILE A 657 27.88 14.21 9.39
N GLU A 658 27.30 13.08 9.01
CA GLU A 658 27.54 11.77 9.61
C GLU A 658 27.64 10.69 8.53
N ASP A 659 28.51 9.70 8.76
CA ASP A 659 28.61 8.49 7.95
C ASP A 659 27.77 7.37 8.57
N TYR A 660 26.81 6.89 7.79
CA TYR A 660 25.88 5.82 8.19
C TYR A 660 26.30 4.43 7.72
N ALA A 661 27.50 4.26 7.16
CA ALA A 661 27.98 2.95 6.71
C ALA A 661 27.87 1.90 7.84
N GLY A 662 27.32 0.73 7.52
CA GLY A 662 27.05 -0.35 8.46
C GLY A 662 25.76 -0.21 9.29
N LYS A 663 25.12 0.96 9.32
CA LYS A 663 23.82 1.15 9.98
C LYS A 663 22.69 0.47 9.20
N ARG A 664 21.64 0.08 9.91
CA ARG A 664 20.45 -0.54 9.30
C ARG A 664 19.58 0.49 8.58
N ILE A 665 18.96 0.05 7.51
CA ILE A 665 17.98 0.87 6.77
C ILE A 665 16.74 1.07 7.65
N PRO A 666 16.26 2.32 7.83
CA PRO A 666 15.08 2.62 8.63
C PRO A 666 13.80 1.97 8.07
N TYR A 667 12.84 1.71 8.97
CA TYR A 667 11.50 1.18 8.71
C TYR A 667 11.45 -0.26 8.17
N ALA A 668 12.57 -0.90 7.91
CA ALA A 668 12.63 -2.29 7.47
C ALA A 668 12.77 -3.22 8.69
N PRO A 669 11.80 -4.13 8.96
CA PRO A 669 11.91 -5.09 10.04
C PRO A 669 13.00 -6.13 9.76
N GLU A 670 13.73 -6.53 10.83
CA GLU A 670 14.72 -7.60 10.73
C GLU A 670 14.07 -8.96 10.59
N HIS A 671 12.99 -9.18 11.31
CA HIS A 671 12.25 -10.44 11.34
C HIS A 671 10.77 -10.18 11.06
N THR A 672 10.18 -11.04 10.27
CA THR A 672 8.73 -11.18 10.12
C THR A 672 8.35 -12.62 10.40
N PHE A 673 7.32 -12.82 11.19
CA PHE A 673 6.85 -14.14 11.58
C PHE A 673 5.32 -14.21 11.52
N SER A 674 4.80 -15.30 11.01
CA SER A 674 3.37 -15.59 11.01
C SER A 674 3.14 -17.07 11.23
N ALA A 675 2.28 -17.44 12.16
CA ALA A 675 1.82 -18.80 12.36
C ALA A 675 0.30 -18.84 12.48
N LEU A 676 -0.32 -19.89 11.95
CA LEU A 676 -1.74 -20.20 12.11
C LEU A 676 -1.89 -21.68 12.37
N ALA A 677 -2.63 -22.03 13.41
CA ALA A 677 -3.14 -23.36 13.66
C ALA A 677 -4.66 -23.35 13.56
N SER A 678 -5.23 -24.27 12.80
CA SER A 678 -6.68 -24.42 12.61
C SER A 678 -7.06 -25.87 12.87
N TRP A 679 -8.10 -26.08 13.68
CA TRP A 679 -8.67 -27.39 13.97
C TRP A 679 -10.17 -27.40 13.66
N GLU A 680 -10.57 -28.23 12.70
CA GLU A 680 -11.95 -28.44 12.30
C GLU A 680 -12.55 -29.60 13.08
N ILE A 681 -13.59 -29.36 13.85
CA ILE A 681 -14.32 -30.36 14.66
C ILE A 681 -15.65 -30.63 13.96
N PRO A 682 -15.83 -31.79 13.28
CA PRO A 682 -17.11 -32.17 12.70
C PRO A 682 -18.15 -32.38 13.79
N VAL A 683 -19.32 -31.76 13.66
CA VAL A 683 -20.44 -31.88 14.60
C VAL A 683 -21.59 -32.68 13.99
N GLY A 684 -21.86 -32.51 12.69
CA GLY A 684 -22.85 -33.28 11.93
C GLY A 684 -24.31 -33.00 12.30
N LEU A 685 -24.61 -31.85 12.91
CA LEU A 685 -25.99 -31.42 13.18
C LEU A 685 -26.56 -30.66 11.96
N ARG A 686 -27.86 -30.74 11.72
CA ARG A 686 -28.51 -30.05 10.57
C ARG A 686 -28.23 -28.54 10.52
N TRP A 687 -28.10 -27.91 11.70
CA TRP A 687 -27.87 -26.48 11.84
C TRP A 687 -26.40 -26.12 12.13
N LEU A 688 -25.53 -27.11 12.34
CA LEU A 688 -24.11 -26.93 12.59
C LEU A 688 -23.32 -28.14 12.06
N GLU A 689 -22.60 -27.94 10.96
CA GLU A 689 -21.80 -29.00 10.36
C GLU A 689 -20.47 -29.21 11.07
N ARG A 690 -19.79 -28.10 11.40
CA ARG A 690 -18.49 -28.12 12.07
C ARG A 690 -18.24 -26.87 12.90
N ILE A 691 -17.32 -27.00 13.85
CA ILE A 691 -16.74 -25.88 14.60
C ILE A 691 -15.25 -25.82 14.20
N VAL A 692 -14.77 -24.61 13.86
CA VAL A 692 -13.37 -24.37 13.54
C VAL A 692 -12.75 -23.54 14.64
N LEU A 693 -11.75 -24.12 15.33
CA LEU A 693 -10.95 -23.43 16.32
C LEU A 693 -9.66 -22.93 15.65
N GLN A 694 -9.32 -21.67 15.86
CA GLN A 694 -8.11 -21.09 15.29
C GLN A 694 -7.31 -20.33 16.33
N ALA A 695 -5.98 -20.42 16.20
CA ALA A 695 -5.03 -19.58 16.92
C ALA A 695 -3.99 -19.06 15.94
N ASP A 696 -3.70 -17.77 16.00
CA ASP A 696 -2.71 -17.14 15.14
C ASP A 696 -1.72 -16.32 15.95
N MET A 697 -0.49 -16.22 15.41
CA MET A 697 0.59 -15.38 15.90
C MET A 697 1.18 -14.60 14.74
N ARG A 698 1.54 -13.34 15.00
CA ARG A 698 2.19 -12.45 14.04
C ARG A 698 3.29 -11.68 14.76
N GLY A 699 4.51 -11.76 14.26
CA GLY A 699 5.67 -11.10 14.85
C GLY A 699 6.39 -10.21 13.85
N THR A 700 6.87 -9.07 14.31
CA THR A 700 7.56 -8.08 13.47
C THR A 700 8.65 -7.38 14.28
N GLY A 701 9.77 -7.05 13.61
CA GLY A 701 10.87 -6.28 14.19
C GLY A 701 12.10 -7.11 14.55
N PRO A 702 13.13 -6.52 15.18
CA PRO A 702 13.27 -5.08 15.48
C PRO A 702 13.20 -4.19 14.25
N ILE A 703 12.78 -2.94 14.45
CA ILE A 703 12.73 -1.91 13.41
C ILE A 703 13.53 -0.70 13.88
N ALA A 704 14.51 -0.24 13.09
CA ALA A 704 15.15 1.03 13.30
C ALA A 704 14.29 2.16 12.72
N TRP A 705 14.13 3.28 13.43
CA TRP A 705 13.30 4.39 12.99
C TRP A 705 14.08 5.53 12.34
N ASN A 706 15.37 5.61 12.58
CA ASN A 706 16.27 6.64 12.04
C ASN A 706 17.56 6.02 11.51
N GLU A 707 18.30 6.79 10.73
CA GLU A 707 19.55 6.37 10.08
C GLU A 707 20.65 6.06 11.09
N GLN A 708 20.69 6.78 12.24
CA GLN A 708 21.62 6.53 13.35
C GLN A 708 21.37 5.21 14.05
N ASN A 709 20.15 4.64 13.88
CA ASN A 709 19.65 3.47 14.62
C ASN A 709 19.57 3.67 16.14
N SER A 710 19.46 4.90 16.58
CA SER A 710 19.31 5.27 17.99
C SER A 710 17.90 5.02 18.53
N LEU A 711 16.90 5.10 17.65
CA LEU A 711 15.50 4.86 17.94
C LEU A 711 15.05 3.55 17.30
N ARG A 712 14.43 2.67 18.09
CA ARG A 712 14.05 1.34 17.62
C ARG A 712 12.75 0.87 18.26
N GLN A 713 11.92 0.19 17.47
CA GLN A 713 10.88 -0.70 17.94
C GLN A 713 11.50 -2.08 18.18
N PRO A 714 11.47 -2.64 19.39
CA PRO A 714 11.85 -4.02 19.62
C PRO A 714 10.96 -5.00 18.87
N PHE A 715 11.39 -6.26 18.72
CA PHE A 715 10.52 -7.31 18.20
C PHE A 715 9.26 -7.43 19.07
N TYR A 716 8.09 -7.47 18.44
CA TYR A 716 6.81 -7.66 19.12
C TYR A 716 6.04 -8.83 18.51
N LEU A 717 5.19 -9.45 19.31
CA LEU A 717 4.34 -10.57 18.94
C LEU A 717 2.88 -10.22 19.24
N LEU A 718 2.02 -10.38 18.24
CA LEU A 718 0.57 -10.25 18.34
C LEU A 718 -0.04 -11.65 18.29
N THR A 719 -1.01 -11.90 19.17
CA THR A 719 -1.73 -13.17 19.23
C THR A 719 -3.20 -12.96 18.91
N GLY A 720 -3.78 -13.88 18.17
CA GLY A 720 -5.19 -13.89 17.83
C GLY A 720 -5.79 -15.28 18.04
N ALA A 721 -7.10 -15.33 18.22
CA ALA A 721 -7.86 -16.57 18.23
C ALA A 721 -9.28 -16.34 17.70
N SER A 722 -9.87 -17.37 17.11
CA SER A 722 -11.29 -17.36 16.75
C SER A 722 -11.94 -18.72 16.92
N VAL A 723 -13.26 -18.67 17.08
CA VAL A 723 -14.16 -19.83 17.05
C VAL A 723 -15.21 -19.56 16.00
N ARG A 724 -15.23 -20.40 14.96
CA ARG A 724 -16.15 -20.30 13.87
C ARG A 724 -17.11 -21.47 13.88
N PHE A 725 -18.41 -21.15 13.81
CA PHE A 725 -19.51 -22.09 13.66
C PHE A 725 -19.92 -22.10 12.19
N GLU A 726 -19.76 -23.23 11.52
CA GLU A 726 -20.03 -23.34 10.08
C GLU A 726 -21.20 -24.29 9.80
N GLN A 727 -22.07 -23.83 8.93
CA GLN A 727 -23.11 -24.58 8.26
C GLN A 727 -23.03 -24.27 6.76
N ARG A 728 -23.57 -25.14 5.91
CA ARG A 728 -23.45 -25.07 4.44
C ARG A 728 -23.65 -23.65 3.86
N HIS A 729 -24.60 -22.90 4.40
CA HIS A 729 -25.03 -21.59 3.87
C HIS A 729 -24.66 -20.40 4.75
N PHE A 730 -24.19 -20.63 5.97
CA PHE A 730 -23.76 -19.53 6.85
C PHE A 730 -22.58 -19.92 7.72
N SER A 731 -21.79 -18.94 8.11
CA SER A 731 -20.79 -19.06 9.15
C SER A 731 -20.87 -17.91 10.13
N LEU A 732 -20.71 -18.21 11.41
CA LEU A 732 -20.62 -17.24 12.51
C LEU A 732 -19.24 -17.37 13.16
N ASP A 733 -18.46 -16.31 13.13
CA ASP A 733 -17.10 -16.26 13.65
C ASP A 733 -16.98 -15.29 14.83
N LEU A 734 -16.54 -15.77 15.97
CA LEU A 734 -16.20 -14.97 17.15
C LEU A 734 -14.68 -14.87 17.23
N TRP A 735 -14.13 -13.67 17.13
CA TRP A 735 -12.71 -13.47 17.03
C TRP A 735 -12.16 -12.43 18.01
N GLY A 736 -10.88 -12.60 18.36
CA GLY A 736 -10.10 -11.63 19.12
C GLY A 736 -8.71 -11.47 18.52
N ARG A 737 -8.22 -10.24 18.47
CA ARG A 737 -6.90 -9.85 17.96
C ARG A 737 -6.12 -9.16 19.05
N ASN A 738 -4.78 -9.28 18.98
CA ASN A 738 -3.85 -8.77 20.00
C ASN A 738 -4.30 -9.14 21.43
N LEU A 739 -4.61 -10.40 21.64
CA LEU A 739 -5.20 -10.89 22.89
C LEU A 739 -4.31 -10.64 24.11
N ALA A 740 -2.99 -10.60 23.94
CA ALA A 740 -2.02 -10.25 24.97
C ALA A 740 -1.97 -8.76 25.28
N ASP A 741 -2.70 -7.91 24.53
CA ASP A 741 -2.68 -6.45 24.61
C ASP A 741 -1.27 -5.87 24.51
N THR A 742 -0.46 -6.46 23.62
CA THR A 742 0.92 -6.03 23.38
C THR A 742 0.92 -4.60 22.87
N ARG A 743 1.69 -3.73 23.53
CA ARG A 743 1.91 -2.35 23.10
C ARG A 743 3.12 -2.30 22.16
N TYR A 744 2.95 -1.65 21.01
CA TYR A 744 3.97 -1.54 19.99
C TYR A 744 3.74 -0.29 19.17
N ASP A 745 4.81 0.22 18.55
CA ASP A 745 4.75 1.34 17.64
C ASP A 745 4.89 0.84 16.20
N VAL A 746 4.02 1.31 15.33
CA VAL A 746 4.00 0.91 13.91
C VAL A 746 4.68 1.90 13.00
N PHE A 747 4.88 3.13 13.51
CA PHE A 747 5.49 4.21 12.76
C PHE A 747 6.06 5.26 13.71
N TYR A 748 7.17 5.89 13.32
CA TYR A 748 7.80 7.00 14.00
C TYR A 748 8.13 8.11 13.01
N PHE A 749 8.02 9.36 13.43
CA PHE A 749 8.52 10.50 12.66
C PHE A 749 8.80 11.69 13.57
N ARG A 750 9.54 12.65 13.02
CA ARG A 750 9.82 13.93 13.66
C ARG A 750 9.12 15.05 12.91
N SER A 751 8.51 16.01 13.65
CA SER A 751 7.93 17.24 13.11
C SER A 751 8.29 18.41 14.02
N ILE A 752 8.81 19.50 13.46
CA ILE A 752 9.22 20.72 14.19
C ILE A 752 10.11 20.39 15.41
N GLY A 753 11.09 19.50 15.22
CA GLY A 753 11.97 19.07 16.30
C GLY A 753 11.37 18.11 17.34
N ASN A 754 10.07 17.83 17.28
CA ASN A 754 9.35 16.96 18.20
C ASN A 754 9.18 15.54 17.63
N ASP A 755 9.19 14.56 18.51
CA ASP A 755 9.13 13.14 18.18
C ASP A 755 7.72 12.57 18.41
N PHE A 756 7.23 11.81 17.42
CA PHE A 756 5.90 11.22 17.42
C PHE A 756 5.93 9.77 17.00
N VAL A 757 5.02 8.96 17.55
CA VAL A 757 4.78 7.58 17.14
C VAL A 757 3.31 7.33 16.83
N GLN A 758 3.08 6.48 15.84
CA GLN A 758 1.79 5.83 15.66
C GLN A 758 1.77 4.57 16.51
N ARG A 759 0.85 4.51 17.48
CA ARG A 759 0.62 3.29 18.27
C ARG A 759 -0.06 2.23 17.43
N GLY A 760 0.33 0.97 17.64
CA GLY A 760 -0.40 -0.17 17.12
C GLY A 760 -1.76 -0.35 17.79
N ARG A 761 -2.68 -1.03 17.12
CA ARG A 761 -4.03 -1.26 17.64
C ARG A 761 -4.00 -2.08 18.92
N PRO A 762 -4.74 -1.69 19.98
CA PRO A 762 -4.87 -2.46 21.20
C PRO A 762 -5.62 -3.77 20.95
N ARG A 763 -5.89 -4.53 22.00
CA ARG A 763 -6.75 -5.72 21.93
C ARG A 763 -8.13 -5.37 21.43
N THR A 764 -8.62 -6.14 20.43
CA THR A 764 -9.93 -5.96 19.80
C THR A 764 -10.67 -7.29 19.73
N PHE A 765 -12.00 -7.21 19.75
CA PHE A 765 -12.92 -8.35 19.61
C PHE A 765 -13.98 -8.03 18.57
N GLY A 766 -14.53 -9.07 17.99
CA GLY A 766 -15.67 -8.91 17.07
C GLY A 766 -16.37 -10.21 16.74
N ILE A 767 -17.41 -10.04 15.98
CA ILE A 767 -18.28 -11.10 15.45
C ILE A 767 -18.46 -10.88 13.97
N THR A 768 -18.34 -11.94 13.17
CA THR A 768 -18.54 -11.91 11.72
C THR A 768 -19.57 -12.96 11.33
N LEU A 769 -20.59 -12.56 10.59
CA LEU A 769 -21.60 -13.44 9.99
C LEU A 769 -21.42 -13.40 8.48
N ASN A 770 -21.25 -14.57 7.85
CA ASN A 770 -21.28 -14.71 6.39
C ASN A 770 -22.44 -15.64 5.99
N ILE A 771 -23.10 -15.30 4.90
CA ILE A 771 -24.22 -16.06 4.31
C ILE A 771 -23.94 -16.26 2.82
N ASN A 772 -23.99 -17.51 2.35
CA ASN A 772 -23.78 -17.88 0.96
C ASN A 772 -25.02 -18.63 0.45
N LEU A 773 -25.70 -18.05 -0.55
CA LEU A 773 -26.98 -18.53 -1.10
C LEU A 773 -26.83 -18.95 -2.55
#